data_7248e00a879b61a26296d2f2d09ceda8
#
_entry.id   7248e00a879b61a26296d2f2d09ceda8
#
_cell.length_a   1.000
_cell.length_b   1.000
_cell.length_c   1.000
_cell.angle_alpha   90.00
_cell.angle_beta   90.00
_cell.angle_gamma   90.00
#
_symmetry.space_group_name_H-M   'P 1'
#
loop_
_entity.id
_entity.type
_entity.pdbx_description
1 polymer ?
#
loop_
_entity_poly.entity_id
_entity_poly.type
_entity_poly.pdbx_seq_one_letter_code
_entity_poly.pdbx_strand_id
1 'polypeptide(L)'
;MSEIPTGAPAAGDSRAVSLLARVILPRPGEPLDVRKLYIEESETNARRAHARTRTTLEIGAESEVSFATYFNAFPASYWRRWSTLTSVVLQVELTGSGRVDLYRTKATGARIFVEGKAFASEADRPTVVEVEIGLQPFEDGGWIWFDITTDSAVTLHSAGWYAPVPAPGVANIAVGIPTFNRPDDCVNSLRALTSDPLVDEVISAVIVPDQGNRKVRDHPEFAEATAPLGNRLSIHDQPNLGGSGGYSRVMYEALKNTDCEQILFMDDDIRVEPDSVLRALALNRFAKSPMLVGGQMLNLQEPSHLHIMGEVVDRDNFMWTSAPYTEYDHDFAKYPLHANNERSQLLHRRIDVDYNGWWMCMIPRQVAEELGQPLPLFIKWDDAEYGLRAAEQGYPTATMPGTAIWHMAWSDKDDAIDWQAYFHLRNRLVVAALHWDGDIGGLVRSHFKATLKHLACLEYSTVEIQNKAMDDFLAGPEHIFSILESALPEVHRIRKQYPDAVVMPAASELPPPSEKLQKIDPPVAKPVIAYHLMRGIVHNIKKPDPQHHERPQLNVPTQNSRWFLLSKYDGVTVTTADGRGVVYRKRDRAKMIALLGQSVRRQRRLARRFDHMRRVYREALPVLASKQKWETVLLPPQEVR
;
A
#
# COMPACT_ATOMS: atom_id res chain seq x y z
N MET A 1 -64.37 2.04 -3.59
CA MET A 1 -63.63 2.18 -4.84
C MET A 1 -62.98 3.55 -4.79
N SER A 2 -61.78 3.65 -4.32
CA SER A 2 -60.95 4.86 -4.30
C SER A 2 -59.84 4.63 -5.30
N GLU A 3 -59.77 5.52 -6.28
CA GLU A 3 -58.81 5.52 -7.39
C GLU A 3 -57.38 5.64 -6.88
N ILE A 4 -56.50 4.76 -7.37
CA ILE A 4 -55.06 4.83 -7.21
C ILE A 4 -54.53 5.88 -8.21
N PRO A 5 -53.77 6.90 -7.79
CA PRO A 5 -53.21 7.84 -8.74
C PRO A 5 -52.03 7.17 -9.46
N THR A 6 -52.21 6.89 -10.75
CA THR A 6 -51.13 6.57 -11.69
C THR A 6 -50.47 7.89 -12.13
N GLY A 7 -49.49 8.35 -11.40
CA GLY A 7 -48.62 9.44 -11.80
C GLY A 7 -47.19 8.94 -11.92
N ALA A 8 -46.72 8.70 -13.15
CA ALA A 8 -45.27 8.59 -13.40
C ALA A 8 -44.58 9.89 -12.98
N PRO A 9 -43.46 9.87 -12.27
CA PRO A 9 -42.75 11.10 -11.91
C PRO A 9 -42.22 11.75 -13.17
N ALA A 10 -42.48 13.06 -13.29
CA ALA A 10 -41.94 13.89 -14.34
C ALA A 10 -40.38 13.91 -14.23
N ALA A 11 -39.70 13.85 -15.37
CA ALA A 11 -38.27 14.07 -15.48
C ALA A 11 -37.94 15.48 -14.98
N GLY A 12 -37.54 15.62 -13.69
CA GLY A 12 -37.27 16.95 -13.15
C GLY A 12 -36.70 17.08 -11.75
N ASP A 13 -36.53 16.00 -10.96
CA ASP A 13 -36.00 16.12 -9.58
C ASP A 13 -35.09 14.93 -9.20
N SER A 14 -34.05 14.68 -10.00
CA SER A 14 -32.99 13.75 -9.55
C SER A 14 -32.27 14.33 -8.33
N ARG A 15 -32.19 13.58 -7.23
CA ARG A 15 -31.44 13.91 -6.01
C ARG A 15 -29.95 13.60 -6.13
N ALA A 16 -29.55 12.87 -7.17
CA ALA A 16 -28.17 12.53 -7.45
C ALA A 16 -27.48 13.71 -8.17
N VAL A 17 -26.63 14.45 -7.47
CA VAL A 17 -26.01 15.69 -7.99
C VAL A 17 -24.52 15.47 -8.33
N SER A 18 -23.73 14.94 -7.40
CA SER A 18 -22.29 14.75 -7.62
C SER A 18 -21.88 13.31 -7.40
N LEU A 19 -21.19 12.74 -8.37
CA LEU A 19 -20.70 11.35 -8.31
C LEU A 19 -19.66 11.20 -7.19
N LEU A 20 -19.84 10.18 -6.34
CA LEU A 20 -18.91 9.77 -5.28
C LEU A 20 -18.18 8.48 -5.64
N ALA A 21 -18.89 7.51 -6.19
CA ALA A 21 -18.34 6.24 -6.66
C ALA A 21 -19.26 5.60 -7.69
N ARG A 22 -18.71 5.23 -8.84
CA ARG A 22 -19.44 4.41 -9.83
C ARG A 22 -19.53 2.96 -9.35
N VAL A 23 -20.57 2.27 -9.74
CA VAL A 23 -20.61 0.81 -9.77
C VAL A 23 -19.83 0.36 -10.99
N ILE A 24 -18.79 -0.41 -10.75
CA ILE A 24 -17.86 -0.89 -11.80
C ILE A 24 -17.89 -2.41 -11.88
N LEU A 25 -17.61 -2.93 -13.05
CA LEU A 25 -17.69 -4.35 -13.37
C LEU A 25 -16.32 -4.91 -13.70
N PRO A 26 -16.09 -6.25 -13.59
CA PRO A 26 -14.82 -6.86 -13.91
C PRO A 26 -14.45 -6.62 -15.38
N ARG A 27 -13.15 -6.49 -15.65
CA ARG A 27 -12.64 -6.36 -17.02
C ARG A 27 -12.69 -7.71 -17.74
N PRO A 28 -12.86 -7.73 -19.06
CA PRO A 28 -12.71 -8.96 -19.83
C PRO A 28 -11.32 -9.60 -19.61
N GLY A 29 -11.30 -10.93 -19.41
CA GLY A 29 -10.06 -11.68 -19.26
C GLY A 29 -9.47 -11.72 -17.85
N GLU A 30 -10.07 -11.05 -16.86
CA GLU A 30 -9.66 -11.19 -15.47
C GLU A 30 -9.99 -12.59 -14.90
N PRO A 31 -9.18 -13.11 -13.95
CA PRO A 31 -9.47 -14.35 -13.24
C PRO A 31 -10.85 -14.33 -12.59
N LEU A 32 -11.45 -15.51 -12.44
CA LEU A 32 -12.83 -15.61 -11.94
C LEU A 32 -13.01 -15.20 -10.48
N ASP A 33 -11.99 -15.37 -9.66
CA ASP A 33 -11.97 -14.95 -8.26
C ASP A 33 -11.94 -13.42 -8.12
N VAL A 34 -11.32 -12.69 -9.06
CA VAL A 34 -11.36 -11.22 -9.12
C VAL A 34 -12.78 -10.70 -9.33
N ARG A 35 -13.64 -11.46 -10.02
CA ARG A 35 -15.03 -11.08 -10.25
C ARG A 35 -15.77 -10.78 -8.94
N LYS A 36 -15.46 -11.50 -7.85
CA LYS A 36 -16.07 -11.31 -6.52
C LYS A 36 -15.72 -9.97 -5.86
N LEU A 37 -14.72 -9.26 -6.37
CA LEU A 37 -14.47 -7.88 -5.93
C LEU A 37 -15.51 -6.88 -6.49
N TYR A 38 -16.27 -7.26 -7.50
CA TYR A 38 -17.20 -6.38 -8.23
C TYR A 38 -18.67 -6.81 -8.13
N ILE A 39 -18.95 -8.09 -8.33
CA ILE A 39 -20.34 -8.64 -8.25
C ILE A 39 -20.31 -10.03 -7.63
N GLU A 40 -21.43 -10.39 -6.99
CA GLU A 40 -21.69 -11.72 -6.51
C GLU A 40 -23.02 -12.27 -7.05
N GLU A 41 -23.00 -13.54 -7.39
CA GLU A 41 -24.13 -14.32 -7.86
C GLU A 41 -24.28 -15.57 -6.99
N SER A 42 -25.49 -16.15 -6.93
CA SER A 42 -25.71 -17.42 -6.24
C SER A 42 -24.79 -18.52 -6.80
N GLU A 43 -24.07 -19.22 -5.94
CA GLU A 43 -23.17 -20.33 -6.33
C GLU A 43 -23.94 -21.57 -6.83
N THR A 44 -25.22 -21.66 -6.52
CA THR A 44 -26.06 -22.82 -6.85
C THR A 44 -26.63 -22.81 -8.28
N ASN A 45 -26.56 -21.66 -8.95
CA ASN A 45 -27.08 -21.48 -10.30
C ASN A 45 -25.98 -21.23 -11.32
N ALA A 46 -26.26 -21.56 -12.61
CA ALA A 46 -25.38 -21.13 -13.69
C ALA A 46 -25.26 -19.59 -13.68
N ARG A 47 -24.07 -19.09 -14.03
CA ARG A 47 -23.84 -17.64 -14.14
C ARG A 47 -24.81 -17.03 -15.13
N ARG A 48 -25.58 -16.03 -14.66
CA ARG A 48 -26.60 -15.35 -15.44
C ARG A 48 -26.34 -13.86 -15.62
N ALA A 49 -25.26 -13.34 -15.03
CA ALA A 49 -24.86 -11.96 -15.16
C ALA A 49 -23.60 -11.84 -16.04
N HIS A 50 -23.66 -11.03 -17.08
CA HIS A 50 -22.60 -10.84 -18.08
C HIS A 50 -22.21 -9.36 -18.19
N ALA A 51 -21.03 -8.99 -17.71
CA ALA A 51 -20.47 -7.65 -17.90
C ALA A 51 -20.16 -7.42 -19.40
N ARG A 52 -20.82 -6.44 -20.01
CA ARG A 52 -20.58 -6.02 -21.40
C ARG A 52 -19.54 -4.93 -21.49
N THR A 53 -19.57 -4.03 -20.54
CA THR A 53 -18.60 -2.95 -20.37
C THR A 53 -18.19 -2.84 -18.90
N ARG A 54 -17.47 -1.81 -18.55
CA ARG A 54 -17.13 -1.52 -17.15
C ARG A 54 -18.34 -1.07 -16.30
N THR A 55 -19.44 -0.70 -16.94
CA THR A 55 -20.65 -0.17 -16.25
C THR A 55 -21.94 -0.86 -16.68
N THR A 56 -21.93 -1.65 -17.75
CA THR A 56 -23.12 -2.31 -18.29
C THR A 56 -23.13 -3.80 -17.99
N LEU A 57 -24.17 -4.28 -17.30
CA LEU A 57 -24.36 -5.69 -16.91
C LEU A 57 -25.68 -6.22 -17.46
N GLU A 58 -25.64 -7.31 -18.21
CA GLU A 58 -26.83 -8.07 -18.58
C GLU A 58 -27.10 -9.16 -17.53
N ILE A 59 -28.31 -9.23 -17.02
CA ILE A 59 -28.76 -10.19 -16.00
C ILE A 59 -29.92 -11.00 -16.57
N GLY A 60 -29.83 -12.33 -16.52
CA GLY A 60 -30.90 -13.22 -16.94
C GLY A 60 -32.19 -13.06 -16.07
N ALA A 61 -33.32 -13.56 -16.58
CA ALA A 61 -34.54 -13.61 -15.79
C ALA A 61 -34.38 -14.53 -14.55
N GLU A 62 -35.19 -14.30 -13.53
CA GLU A 62 -35.24 -15.10 -12.29
C GLU A 62 -33.85 -15.25 -11.65
N SER A 63 -33.10 -14.15 -11.58
CA SER A 63 -31.71 -14.11 -11.09
C SER A 63 -31.59 -13.12 -9.94
N GLU A 64 -30.57 -13.32 -9.12
CA GLU A 64 -30.15 -12.41 -8.05
C GLU A 64 -28.69 -12.07 -8.23
N VAL A 65 -28.36 -10.77 -8.21
CA VAL A 65 -26.99 -10.26 -8.29
C VAL A 65 -26.80 -9.27 -7.14
N SER A 66 -25.76 -9.48 -6.34
CA SER A 66 -25.40 -8.62 -5.22
C SER A 66 -24.21 -7.76 -5.56
N PHE A 67 -24.26 -6.49 -5.14
CA PHE A 67 -23.18 -5.52 -5.15
C PHE A 67 -22.59 -5.31 -3.75
N ALA A 68 -22.79 -6.27 -2.84
CA ALA A 68 -22.12 -6.34 -1.52
C ALA A 68 -20.65 -6.74 -1.66
N THR A 69 -19.88 -5.98 -2.44
CA THR A 69 -18.53 -6.33 -2.86
C THR A 69 -17.55 -5.22 -2.55
N TYR A 70 -16.27 -5.52 -2.63
CA TYR A 70 -15.20 -4.59 -2.26
C TYR A 70 -15.27 -3.26 -3.01
N PHE A 71 -15.48 -3.28 -4.34
CA PHE A 71 -15.53 -2.06 -5.13
C PHE A 71 -16.91 -1.40 -5.20
N ASN A 72 -18.00 -2.13 -5.01
CA ASN A 72 -19.34 -1.59 -5.29
C ASN A 72 -20.19 -1.31 -4.06
N ALA A 73 -19.85 -1.90 -2.91
CA ALA A 73 -20.42 -1.46 -1.65
C ALA A 73 -19.84 -0.08 -1.26
N PHE A 74 -20.68 0.78 -0.69
CA PHE A 74 -20.29 2.13 -0.27
C PHE A 74 -19.79 2.10 1.19
N PRO A 75 -18.57 2.55 1.47
CA PRO A 75 -17.96 2.50 2.81
C PRO A 75 -18.48 3.65 3.69
N ALA A 76 -19.76 3.58 4.07
CA ALA A 76 -20.54 4.66 4.68
C ALA A 76 -19.90 5.25 5.94
N SER A 77 -19.21 4.43 6.75
CA SER A 77 -18.57 4.89 7.98
C SER A 77 -17.40 5.85 7.75
N TYR A 78 -16.67 5.68 6.65
CA TYR A 78 -15.60 6.61 6.26
C TYR A 78 -16.18 7.94 5.82
N TRP A 79 -17.23 7.93 5.00
CA TRP A 79 -17.93 9.13 4.58
C TRP A 79 -18.58 9.86 5.76
N ARG A 80 -19.20 9.14 6.69
CA ARG A 80 -19.75 9.72 7.93
C ARG A 80 -18.67 10.42 8.77
N ARG A 81 -17.51 9.81 8.89
CA ARG A 81 -16.41 10.34 9.70
C ARG A 81 -15.77 11.56 9.07
N TRP A 82 -15.42 11.47 7.81
CA TRP A 82 -14.49 12.39 7.16
C TRP A 82 -15.16 13.44 6.28
N SER A 83 -16.39 13.24 5.81
CA SER A 83 -17.06 14.18 4.90
C SER A 83 -18.10 15.06 5.59
N THR A 84 -18.47 16.14 4.90
CA THR A 84 -19.57 17.04 5.29
C THR A 84 -20.95 16.48 4.95
N LEU A 85 -21.03 15.35 4.22
CA LEU A 85 -22.27 14.76 3.79
C LEU A 85 -23.06 14.15 4.95
N THR A 86 -24.37 14.32 4.94
CA THR A 86 -25.32 13.74 5.89
C THR A 86 -26.11 12.58 5.32
N SER A 87 -26.18 12.47 3.99
CA SER A 87 -26.82 11.38 3.23
C SER A 87 -26.10 11.15 1.93
N VAL A 88 -26.38 10.01 1.29
CA VAL A 88 -25.95 9.63 -0.04
C VAL A 88 -27.11 9.06 -0.83
N VAL A 89 -27.05 9.16 -2.15
CA VAL A 89 -28.09 8.69 -3.08
C VAL A 89 -27.50 7.56 -3.91
N LEU A 90 -28.14 6.38 -3.85
CA LEU A 90 -27.96 5.34 -4.85
C LEU A 90 -28.79 5.69 -6.07
N GLN A 91 -28.21 5.71 -7.26
CA GLN A 91 -28.92 5.82 -8.54
C GLN A 91 -28.58 4.60 -9.38
N VAL A 92 -29.60 3.93 -9.92
CA VAL A 92 -29.47 2.72 -10.75
C VAL A 92 -30.36 2.88 -11.98
N GLU A 93 -29.77 2.78 -13.17
CA GLU A 93 -30.45 2.89 -14.46
C GLU A 93 -30.59 1.51 -15.11
N LEU A 94 -31.82 1.08 -15.38
CA LEU A 94 -32.15 -0.29 -15.75
C LEU A 94 -33.19 -0.36 -16.87
N THR A 95 -33.11 -1.43 -17.71
CA THR A 95 -34.24 -1.90 -18.55
C THR A 95 -34.63 -3.31 -18.14
N GLY A 96 -35.91 -3.66 -18.32
CA GLY A 96 -36.49 -4.92 -17.89
C GLY A 96 -37.37 -4.76 -16.65
N SER A 97 -37.63 -5.84 -15.90
CA SER A 97 -38.43 -5.81 -14.69
C SER A 97 -37.79 -6.59 -13.56
N GLY A 98 -38.03 -6.11 -12.34
CA GLY A 98 -37.46 -6.69 -11.13
C GLY A 98 -37.52 -5.74 -9.94
N ARG A 99 -36.57 -5.91 -9.03
CA ARG A 99 -36.50 -5.15 -7.79
C ARG A 99 -35.03 -4.78 -7.45
N VAL A 100 -34.83 -3.60 -6.95
CA VAL A 100 -33.59 -3.14 -6.34
C VAL A 100 -33.80 -3.05 -4.83
N ASP A 101 -33.04 -3.84 -4.06
CA ASP A 101 -33.12 -3.88 -2.61
C ASP A 101 -31.83 -3.29 -1.99
N LEU A 102 -31.99 -2.27 -1.14
CA LEU A 102 -30.90 -1.60 -0.45
C LEU A 102 -30.67 -2.19 0.94
N TYR A 103 -29.42 -2.47 1.26
CA TYR A 103 -28.98 -2.99 2.55
C TYR A 103 -27.89 -2.14 3.16
N ARG A 104 -27.77 -2.22 4.49
CA ARG A 104 -26.64 -1.68 5.23
C ARG A 104 -26.12 -2.67 6.26
N THR A 105 -24.89 -2.47 6.73
CA THR A 105 -24.39 -3.19 7.91
C THR A 105 -24.12 -2.26 9.09
N LYS A 106 -23.90 -2.88 10.24
CA LYS A 106 -23.25 -2.29 11.42
C LYS A 106 -21.77 -2.68 11.42
N ALA A 107 -20.99 -2.10 12.32
CA ALA A 107 -19.59 -2.48 12.56
C ALA A 107 -19.41 -3.97 12.94
N THR A 108 -20.46 -4.62 13.40
CA THR A 108 -20.48 -6.07 13.70
C THR A 108 -20.72 -6.95 12.47
N GLY A 109 -20.92 -6.38 11.29
CA GLY A 109 -21.32 -7.11 10.08
C GLY A 109 -22.82 -7.46 9.99
N ALA A 110 -23.63 -7.14 11.01
CA ALA A 110 -25.06 -7.44 10.99
C ALA A 110 -25.76 -6.71 9.83
N ARG A 111 -26.34 -7.49 8.90
CA ARG A 111 -27.08 -7.00 7.72
C ARG A 111 -28.46 -6.47 8.13
N ILE A 112 -28.84 -5.34 7.58
CA ILE A 112 -30.12 -4.67 7.81
C ILE A 112 -30.71 -4.26 6.45
N PHE A 113 -31.92 -4.68 6.15
CA PHE A 113 -32.69 -4.19 5.02
C PHE A 113 -33.08 -2.73 5.26
N VAL A 114 -32.95 -1.87 4.26
CA VAL A 114 -33.25 -0.44 4.34
C VAL A 114 -34.53 -0.13 3.57
N GLU A 115 -34.52 -0.37 2.27
CA GLU A 115 -35.62 -0.05 1.36
C GLU A 115 -35.52 -0.94 0.12
N GLY A 116 -36.63 -1.19 -0.56
CA GLY A 116 -36.66 -1.90 -1.83
C GLY A 116 -37.64 -1.26 -2.80
N LYS A 117 -37.24 -1.09 -4.06
CA LYS A 117 -38.03 -0.51 -5.13
C LYS A 117 -38.19 -1.49 -6.29
N ALA A 118 -39.41 -1.81 -6.63
CA ALA A 118 -39.70 -2.52 -7.87
C ALA A 118 -39.53 -1.59 -9.07
N PHE A 119 -39.04 -2.12 -10.17
CA PHE A 119 -38.93 -1.42 -11.45
C PHE A 119 -39.53 -2.26 -12.59
N ALA A 120 -40.03 -1.56 -13.56
CA ALA A 120 -40.46 -2.15 -14.83
C ALA A 120 -40.26 -1.10 -15.92
N SER A 121 -39.58 -1.46 -16.99
CA SER A 121 -39.35 -0.59 -18.11
C SER A 121 -39.36 -1.36 -19.43
N GLU A 122 -39.72 -0.67 -20.49
CA GLU A 122 -39.62 -1.18 -21.86
C GLU A 122 -38.15 -1.16 -22.34
N ALA A 123 -37.81 -2.02 -23.29
CA ALA A 123 -36.44 -2.20 -23.78
C ALA A 123 -35.79 -0.89 -24.25
N ASP A 124 -36.55 0.05 -24.79
CA ASP A 124 -36.05 1.30 -25.39
C ASP A 124 -36.11 2.50 -24.42
N ARG A 125 -36.57 2.31 -23.19
CA ARG A 125 -36.71 3.39 -22.18
C ARG A 125 -36.22 2.94 -20.83
N PRO A 126 -34.96 3.16 -20.50
CA PRO A 126 -34.44 2.87 -19.17
C PRO A 126 -35.24 3.59 -18.07
N THR A 127 -35.43 2.93 -16.95
CA THR A 127 -35.95 3.54 -15.73
C THR A 127 -34.81 3.80 -14.76
N VAL A 128 -34.94 4.86 -13.98
CA VAL A 128 -33.98 5.22 -12.94
C VAL A 128 -34.60 4.93 -11.57
N VAL A 129 -33.92 4.09 -10.80
CA VAL A 129 -34.24 3.85 -9.39
C VAL A 129 -33.29 4.69 -8.53
N GLU A 130 -33.85 5.60 -7.73
CA GLU A 130 -33.09 6.40 -6.75
C GLU A 130 -33.53 6.06 -5.34
N VAL A 131 -32.52 5.88 -4.43
CA VAL A 131 -32.74 5.70 -2.99
C VAL A 131 -31.75 6.55 -2.22
N GLU A 132 -32.26 7.45 -1.36
CA GLU A 132 -31.43 8.25 -0.45
C GLU A 132 -31.32 7.56 0.91
N ILE A 133 -30.11 7.51 1.47
CA ILE A 133 -29.85 6.96 2.80
C ILE A 133 -28.98 7.88 3.64
N GLY A 134 -29.40 8.10 4.90
CA GLY A 134 -28.67 8.90 5.87
C GLY A 134 -27.42 8.22 6.39
N LEU A 135 -26.36 9.00 6.64
CA LEU A 135 -25.06 8.51 7.14
C LEU A 135 -24.94 8.46 8.67
N GLN A 136 -25.92 8.97 9.45
CA GLN A 136 -25.85 8.99 10.91
C GLN A 136 -25.60 7.62 11.56
N PRO A 137 -26.15 6.49 11.09
CA PRO A 137 -25.97 5.18 11.75
C PRO A 137 -24.60 4.54 11.59
N PHE A 138 -23.60 5.21 10.99
CA PHE A 138 -22.31 4.64 10.59
C PHE A 138 -21.12 5.22 11.36
N GLU A 139 -21.24 5.51 12.66
CA GLU A 139 -20.18 6.16 13.44
C GLU A 139 -18.91 5.31 13.60
N ASP A 140 -19.06 3.99 13.84
CA ASP A 140 -17.97 3.07 14.15
C ASP A 140 -17.67 2.05 13.04
N GLY A 141 -18.52 2.00 12.01
CA GLY A 141 -18.38 1.06 10.90
C GLY A 141 -19.65 0.94 10.08
N GLY A 142 -19.62 0.08 9.09
CA GLY A 142 -20.73 -0.27 8.22
C GLY A 142 -20.59 0.20 6.78
N TRP A 143 -21.22 -0.56 5.93
CA TRP A 143 -21.32 -0.38 4.49
C TRP A 143 -22.76 -0.27 4.05
N ILE A 144 -22.98 0.27 2.86
CA ILE A 144 -24.25 0.26 2.15
C ILE A 144 -24.03 -0.44 0.80
N TRP A 145 -24.96 -1.29 0.39
CA TRP A 145 -24.97 -1.89 -0.95
C TRP A 145 -26.37 -2.18 -1.40
N PHE A 146 -26.52 -2.61 -2.64
CA PHE A 146 -27.80 -3.03 -3.19
C PHE A 146 -27.70 -4.41 -3.87
N ASP A 147 -28.83 -5.08 -3.94
CA ASP A 147 -29.03 -6.32 -4.68
C ASP A 147 -30.07 -6.07 -5.77
N ILE A 148 -29.94 -6.74 -6.92
CA ILE A 148 -30.92 -6.72 -8.01
C ILE A 148 -31.49 -8.12 -8.12
N THR A 149 -32.83 -8.23 -7.98
CA THR A 149 -33.61 -9.45 -8.29
C THR A 149 -34.39 -9.20 -9.56
N THR A 150 -34.36 -10.14 -10.51
CA THR A 150 -34.95 -9.97 -11.84
C THR A 150 -36.17 -10.88 -12.04
N ASP A 151 -37.27 -10.31 -12.55
CA ASP A 151 -38.45 -11.08 -13.03
C ASP A 151 -38.33 -11.41 -14.52
N SER A 152 -37.75 -10.50 -15.31
CA SER A 152 -37.43 -10.68 -16.73
C SER A 152 -35.91 -10.50 -16.94
N ALA A 153 -35.43 -10.67 -18.16
CA ALA A 153 -34.05 -10.26 -18.48
C ALA A 153 -33.88 -8.75 -18.26
N VAL A 154 -32.83 -8.37 -17.58
CA VAL A 154 -32.51 -6.98 -17.17
C VAL A 154 -31.18 -6.56 -17.72
N THR A 155 -31.10 -5.32 -18.21
CA THR A 155 -29.82 -4.64 -18.47
C THR A 155 -29.65 -3.51 -17.46
N LEU A 156 -28.61 -3.62 -16.62
CA LEU A 156 -28.08 -2.50 -15.84
C LEU A 156 -27.21 -1.68 -16.77
N HIS A 157 -27.61 -0.44 -17.07
CA HIS A 157 -26.86 0.48 -17.94
C HIS A 157 -25.79 1.23 -17.17
N SER A 158 -26.16 1.74 -15.98
CA SER A 158 -25.27 2.44 -15.07
C SER A 158 -25.80 2.37 -13.64
N ALA A 159 -24.89 2.44 -12.67
CA ALA A 159 -25.23 2.68 -11.27
C ALA A 159 -24.09 3.44 -10.57
N GLY A 160 -24.44 4.15 -9.49
CA GLY A 160 -23.46 4.88 -8.70
C GLY A 160 -24.01 5.43 -7.40
N TRP A 161 -23.09 5.84 -6.58
CA TRP A 161 -23.33 6.54 -5.32
C TRP A 161 -23.05 8.03 -5.52
N TYR A 162 -23.99 8.87 -5.14
CA TYR A 162 -23.99 10.31 -5.40
C TYR A 162 -24.18 11.11 -4.11
N ALA A 163 -23.59 12.30 -4.06
CA ALA A 163 -24.00 13.31 -3.10
C ALA A 163 -25.27 14.03 -3.59
N PRO A 164 -26.20 14.38 -2.68
CA PRO A 164 -27.36 15.21 -3.02
C PRO A 164 -27.06 16.70 -3.19
N VAL A 165 -25.80 17.07 -3.21
CA VAL A 165 -25.32 18.45 -3.31
C VAL A 165 -24.13 18.54 -4.27
N PRO A 166 -23.87 19.70 -4.87
CA PRO A 166 -22.68 19.92 -5.71
C PRO A 166 -21.39 19.72 -4.93
N ALA A 167 -20.39 19.07 -5.57
CA ALA A 167 -19.07 18.92 -5.00
C ALA A 167 -18.35 20.28 -4.96
N PRO A 168 -17.75 20.65 -3.82
CA PRO A 168 -16.99 21.89 -3.69
C PRO A 168 -15.65 21.82 -4.43
N GLY A 169 -15.06 23.00 -4.74
CA GLY A 169 -13.72 23.11 -5.34
C GLY A 169 -13.64 22.63 -6.78
N VAL A 170 -12.42 22.57 -7.29
CA VAL A 170 -12.12 22.12 -8.65
C VAL A 170 -11.64 20.67 -8.64
N ALA A 171 -12.03 19.92 -9.65
CA ALA A 171 -11.59 18.54 -9.82
C ALA A 171 -10.34 18.51 -10.72
N ASN A 172 -9.15 18.80 -10.16
CA ASN A 172 -7.90 18.76 -10.90
C ASN A 172 -6.77 18.13 -10.08
N ILE A 173 -6.06 17.19 -10.71
CA ILE A 173 -5.04 16.37 -10.06
C ILE A 173 -3.74 16.44 -10.84
N ALA A 174 -2.61 16.61 -10.13
CA ALA A 174 -1.28 16.27 -10.64
C ALA A 174 -0.91 14.86 -10.16
N VAL A 175 -0.72 13.93 -11.07
CA VAL A 175 -0.31 12.56 -10.77
C VAL A 175 1.20 12.44 -10.86
N GLY A 176 1.83 11.88 -9.85
CA GLY A 176 3.27 11.65 -9.81
C GLY A 176 3.63 10.17 -9.78
N ILE A 177 4.50 9.73 -10.69
CA ILE A 177 4.94 8.34 -10.85
C ILE A 177 6.48 8.31 -10.93
N PRO A 178 7.19 8.29 -9.78
CA PRO A 178 8.63 8.07 -9.79
C PRO A 178 8.96 6.67 -10.32
N THR A 179 9.99 6.56 -11.18
CA THR A 179 10.39 5.27 -11.75
C THR A 179 11.90 5.06 -11.69
N PHE A 180 12.31 3.79 -11.59
CA PHE A 180 13.71 3.38 -11.64
C PHE A 180 13.89 2.06 -12.38
N ASN A 181 14.36 2.11 -13.63
CA ASN A 181 14.62 0.95 -14.50
C ASN A 181 13.40 0.03 -14.76
N ARG A 182 12.18 0.58 -14.71
CA ARG A 182 10.91 -0.11 -14.94
C ARG A 182 10.07 0.55 -16.06
N PRO A 183 10.62 0.72 -17.28
CA PRO A 183 9.90 1.41 -18.34
C PRO A 183 8.57 0.71 -18.71
N ASP A 184 8.54 -0.64 -18.70
CA ASP A 184 7.34 -1.42 -19.02
C ASP A 184 6.20 -1.12 -18.04
N ASP A 185 6.49 -1.15 -16.72
CA ASP A 185 5.51 -0.89 -15.66
C ASP A 185 5.02 0.56 -15.71
N CYS A 186 5.94 1.52 -15.85
CA CYS A 186 5.61 2.94 -15.94
C CYS A 186 4.70 3.25 -17.16
N VAL A 187 5.01 2.71 -18.35
CA VAL A 187 4.19 2.88 -19.56
C VAL A 187 2.79 2.30 -19.35
N ASN A 188 2.67 1.14 -18.69
CA ASN A 188 1.37 0.55 -18.37
C ASN A 188 0.56 1.42 -17.40
N SER A 189 1.22 2.01 -16.38
CA SER A 189 0.58 2.94 -15.44
C SER A 189 0.11 4.21 -16.14
N LEU A 190 0.91 4.78 -17.06
CA LEU A 190 0.52 5.95 -17.87
C LEU A 190 -0.70 5.65 -18.77
N ARG A 191 -0.74 4.48 -19.40
CA ARG A 191 -1.89 4.04 -20.23
C ARG A 191 -3.14 3.86 -19.37
N ALA A 192 -3.01 3.33 -18.16
CA ALA A 192 -4.14 3.11 -17.26
C ALA A 192 -4.82 4.43 -16.84
N LEU A 193 -4.07 5.51 -16.64
CA LEU A 193 -4.61 6.82 -16.26
C LEU A 193 -5.54 7.44 -17.31
N THR A 194 -5.28 7.17 -18.58
CA THR A 194 -6.08 7.71 -19.72
C THR A 194 -7.09 6.71 -20.26
N SER A 195 -7.16 5.51 -19.67
CA SER A 195 -8.06 4.44 -20.16
C SER A 195 -9.54 4.68 -19.87
N ASP A 196 -9.86 5.58 -18.95
CA ASP A 196 -11.22 5.98 -18.59
C ASP A 196 -11.40 7.48 -18.76
N PRO A 197 -12.40 7.93 -19.55
CA PRO A 197 -12.59 9.36 -19.85
C PRO A 197 -12.82 10.24 -18.62
N LEU A 198 -13.54 9.76 -17.59
CA LEU A 198 -13.80 10.54 -16.38
C LEU A 198 -12.53 10.70 -15.54
N VAL A 199 -11.64 9.72 -15.56
CA VAL A 199 -10.33 9.82 -14.90
C VAL A 199 -9.42 10.76 -15.67
N ASP A 200 -9.37 10.63 -17.00
CA ASP A 200 -8.57 11.49 -17.87
C ASP A 200 -8.96 12.97 -17.75
N GLU A 201 -10.27 13.26 -17.59
CA GLU A 201 -10.81 14.62 -17.46
C GLU A 201 -10.29 15.35 -16.19
N VAL A 202 -10.08 14.63 -15.08
CA VAL A 202 -9.64 15.25 -13.82
C VAL A 202 -8.11 15.36 -13.70
N ILE A 203 -7.36 14.71 -14.59
CA ILE A 203 -5.89 14.76 -14.58
C ILE A 203 -5.41 16.00 -15.35
N SER A 204 -4.87 16.97 -14.63
CA SER A 204 -4.30 18.19 -15.22
C SER A 204 -2.82 18.10 -15.54
N ALA A 205 -2.08 17.25 -14.83
CA ALA A 205 -0.66 17.00 -15.06
C ALA A 205 -0.25 15.57 -14.65
N VAL A 206 0.73 15.02 -15.37
CA VAL A 206 1.42 13.77 -15.00
C VAL A 206 2.92 14.05 -14.95
N ILE A 207 3.55 13.77 -13.82
CA ILE A 207 4.94 14.08 -13.53
C ILE A 207 5.69 12.77 -13.28
N VAL A 208 6.68 12.47 -14.10
CA VAL A 208 7.47 11.23 -14.04
C VAL A 208 8.94 11.56 -13.79
N PRO A 209 9.42 11.48 -12.55
CA PRO A 209 10.86 11.46 -12.26
C PRO A 209 11.47 10.13 -12.68
N ASP A 210 12.26 10.13 -13.76
CA ASP A 210 12.96 8.96 -14.29
C ASP A 210 14.39 8.91 -13.76
N GLN A 211 14.60 8.03 -12.78
CA GLN A 211 15.85 7.88 -12.04
C GLN A 211 16.75 6.76 -12.60
N GLY A 212 16.27 6.04 -13.62
CA GLY A 212 16.90 4.84 -14.16
C GLY A 212 17.87 5.09 -15.31
N ASN A 213 18.58 4.02 -15.70
CA ASN A 213 19.41 3.97 -16.91
C ASN A 213 18.59 3.45 -18.12
N ARG A 214 17.56 2.64 -17.87
CA ARG A 214 16.55 2.24 -18.87
C ARG A 214 15.45 3.29 -18.82
N LYS A 215 15.46 4.17 -19.80
CA LYS A 215 14.55 5.32 -19.80
C LYS A 215 13.14 4.96 -20.28
N VAL A 216 12.15 5.55 -19.63
CA VAL A 216 10.74 5.37 -20.01
C VAL A 216 10.48 5.86 -21.45
N ARG A 217 11.14 6.95 -21.86
CA ARG A 217 11.03 7.51 -23.23
C ARG A 217 11.49 6.55 -24.32
N ASP A 218 12.41 5.64 -23.99
CA ASP A 218 12.99 4.69 -24.95
C ASP A 218 12.12 3.42 -25.12
N HIS A 219 11.02 3.31 -24.35
CA HIS A 219 10.11 2.17 -24.48
C HIS A 219 9.37 2.22 -25.81
N PRO A 220 9.27 1.09 -26.57
CA PRO A 220 8.67 1.06 -27.90
C PRO A 220 7.23 1.60 -27.97
N GLU A 221 6.44 1.35 -26.93
CA GLU A 221 5.03 1.77 -26.82
C GLU A 221 4.85 3.14 -26.15
N PHE A 222 5.94 3.83 -25.78
CA PHE A 222 5.86 5.09 -25.04
C PHE A 222 5.04 6.15 -25.79
N ALA A 223 5.31 6.36 -27.07
CA ALA A 223 4.64 7.39 -27.85
C ALA A 223 3.13 7.14 -27.96
N GLU A 224 2.72 5.88 -28.16
CA GLU A 224 1.31 5.48 -28.21
C GLU A 224 0.62 5.66 -26.87
N ALA A 225 1.22 5.14 -25.79
CA ALA A 225 0.65 5.17 -24.45
C ALA A 225 0.50 6.60 -23.90
N THR A 226 1.36 7.53 -24.32
CA THR A 226 1.37 8.91 -23.82
C THR A 226 0.67 9.92 -24.73
N ALA A 227 0.30 9.53 -25.94
CA ALA A 227 -0.38 10.42 -26.89
C ALA A 227 -1.63 11.12 -26.30
N PRO A 228 -2.50 10.45 -25.50
CA PRO A 228 -3.65 11.11 -24.89
C PRO A 228 -3.27 12.18 -23.84
N LEU A 229 -2.11 12.04 -23.19
CA LEU A 229 -1.65 13.00 -22.19
C LEU A 229 -1.14 14.30 -22.81
N GLY A 230 -0.54 14.25 -23.98
CA GLY A 230 -0.02 15.42 -24.69
C GLY A 230 0.92 16.27 -23.83
N ASN A 231 0.62 17.55 -23.71
CA ASN A 231 1.42 18.51 -22.93
C ASN A 231 1.20 18.40 -21.41
N ARG A 232 0.29 17.56 -20.94
CA ARG A 232 0.10 17.26 -19.51
C ARG A 232 1.19 16.37 -18.94
N LEU A 233 1.94 15.65 -19.77
CA LEU A 233 3.04 14.78 -19.34
C LEU A 233 4.36 15.54 -19.26
N SER A 234 5.04 15.44 -18.12
CA SER A 234 6.41 15.92 -17.94
C SER A 234 7.30 14.79 -17.38
N ILE A 235 8.45 14.58 -18.02
CA ILE A 235 9.43 13.58 -17.59
C ILE A 235 10.71 14.30 -17.19
N HIS A 236 11.21 13.98 -15.99
CA HIS A 236 12.36 14.60 -15.38
C HIS A 236 13.46 13.57 -15.13
N ASP A 237 14.54 13.66 -15.88
CA ASP A 237 15.73 12.84 -15.63
C ASP A 237 16.46 13.32 -14.37
N GLN A 238 16.73 12.42 -13.45
CA GLN A 238 17.47 12.71 -12.24
C GLN A 238 18.29 11.50 -11.75
N PRO A 239 19.29 11.69 -10.86
CA PRO A 239 19.97 10.59 -10.19
C PRO A 239 18.99 9.72 -9.39
N ASN A 240 19.41 8.50 -9.03
CA ASN A 240 18.63 7.66 -8.13
C ASN A 240 18.67 8.21 -6.70
N LEU A 241 17.63 8.95 -6.33
CA LEU A 241 17.40 9.53 -5.01
C LEU A 241 16.37 8.70 -4.20
N GLY A 242 16.01 7.51 -4.72
CA GLY A 242 14.99 6.62 -4.15
C GLY A 242 13.56 7.13 -4.30
N GLY A 243 12.63 6.47 -3.63
CA GLY A 243 11.20 6.88 -3.59
C GLY A 243 11.03 8.29 -3.05
N SER A 244 11.65 8.59 -1.89
CA SER A 244 11.56 9.94 -1.28
C SER A 244 12.01 11.05 -2.24
N GLY A 245 13.12 10.85 -2.97
CA GLY A 245 13.63 11.84 -3.92
C GLY A 245 12.76 11.95 -5.17
N GLY A 246 12.18 10.83 -5.63
CA GLY A 246 11.20 10.81 -6.71
C GLY A 246 9.93 11.57 -6.35
N TYR A 247 9.32 11.26 -5.20
CA TYR A 247 8.12 11.95 -4.72
C TYR A 247 8.38 13.41 -4.37
N SER A 248 9.57 13.75 -3.86
CA SER A 248 9.95 15.16 -3.68
C SER A 248 10.02 15.92 -5.00
N ARG A 249 10.52 15.28 -6.09
CA ARG A 249 10.48 15.89 -7.41
C ARG A 249 9.05 16.08 -7.90
N VAL A 250 8.18 15.10 -7.72
CA VAL A 250 6.75 15.22 -8.07
C VAL A 250 6.12 16.41 -7.35
N MET A 251 6.26 16.47 -6.03
CA MET A 251 5.69 17.55 -5.23
C MET A 251 6.25 18.92 -5.62
N TYR A 252 7.57 19.00 -5.85
CA TYR A 252 8.24 20.22 -6.30
C TYR A 252 7.67 20.75 -7.62
N GLU A 253 7.54 19.86 -8.62
CA GLU A 253 7.03 20.24 -9.95
C GLU A 253 5.54 20.57 -9.91
N ALA A 254 4.75 19.78 -9.18
CA ALA A 254 3.33 20.02 -9.01
C ALA A 254 3.06 21.40 -8.39
N LEU A 255 3.74 21.75 -7.31
CA LEU A 255 3.58 23.04 -6.62
C LEU A 255 4.12 24.23 -7.42
N LYS A 256 5.12 24.01 -8.28
CA LYS A 256 5.77 25.08 -9.04
C LYS A 256 5.12 25.34 -10.39
N ASN A 257 4.72 24.28 -11.10
CA ASN A 257 4.40 24.33 -12.53
C ASN A 257 2.94 23.98 -12.85
N THR A 258 2.12 23.73 -11.84
CA THR A 258 0.68 23.46 -12.00
C THR A 258 -0.15 24.28 -11.00
N ASP A 259 -1.44 24.36 -11.26
CA ASP A 259 -2.47 24.91 -10.38
C ASP A 259 -3.38 23.81 -9.79
N CYS A 260 -2.92 22.55 -9.81
CA CYS A 260 -3.69 21.43 -9.28
C CYS A 260 -4.03 21.62 -7.81
N GLU A 261 -5.26 21.26 -7.42
CA GLU A 261 -5.69 21.27 -6.02
C GLU A 261 -5.29 19.99 -5.27
N GLN A 262 -5.00 18.91 -6.01
CA GLN A 262 -4.62 17.61 -5.45
C GLN A 262 -3.34 17.09 -6.11
N ILE A 263 -2.47 16.48 -5.33
CA ILE A 263 -1.28 15.76 -5.79
C ILE A 263 -1.49 14.28 -5.46
N LEU A 264 -1.47 13.41 -6.46
CA LEU A 264 -1.60 11.97 -6.30
C LEU A 264 -0.24 11.31 -6.48
N PHE A 265 0.30 10.74 -5.41
CA PHE A 265 1.46 9.87 -5.46
C PHE A 265 1.06 8.45 -5.83
N MET A 266 1.76 7.85 -6.77
CA MET A 266 1.60 6.47 -7.22
C MET A 266 2.94 5.82 -7.49
N ASP A 267 3.09 4.52 -7.17
CA ASP A 267 4.24 3.72 -7.62
C ASP A 267 4.13 3.37 -9.12
N ASP A 268 5.25 3.06 -9.75
CA ASP A 268 5.31 2.68 -11.17
C ASP A 268 4.91 1.22 -11.41
N ASP A 269 5.06 0.33 -10.43
CA ASP A 269 4.86 -1.13 -10.52
C ASP A 269 3.49 -1.60 -9.95
N ILE A 270 2.50 -0.74 -10.00
CA ILE A 270 1.13 -1.06 -9.59
C ILE A 270 0.22 -1.32 -10.79
N ARG A 271 -0.84 -2.11 -10.55
CA ARG A 271 -1.99 -2.15 -11.45
C ARG A 271 -3.10 -1.27 -10.85
N VAL A 272 -3.46 -0.22 -11.55
CA VAL A 272 -4.44 0.77 -11.09
C VAL A 272 -5.87 0.30 -11.39
N GLU A 273 -6.78 0.46 -10.42
CA GLU A 273 -8.21 0.59 -10.72
C GLU A 273 -8.52 2.09 -10.92
N PRO A 274 -8.78 2.54 -12.16
CA PRO A 274 -8.93 3.96 -12.45
C PRO A 274 -9.98 4.68 -11.60
N ASP A 275 -11.09 4.01 -11.27
CA ASP A 275 -12.10 4.54 -10.37
C ASP A 275 -11.58 4.92 -8.98
N SER A 276 -10.49 4.31 -8.52
CA SER A 276 -9.86 4.66 -7.25
C SER A 276 -9.41 6.12 -7.19
N VAL A 277 -8.97 6.68 -8.34
CA VAL A 277 -8.60 8.10 -8.46
C VAL A 277 -9.82 9.01 -8.21
N LEU A 278 -10.95 8.69 -8.86
CA LEU A 278 -12.19 9.46 -8.71
C LEU A 278 -12.75 9.39 -7.28
N ARG A 279 -12.69 8.21 -6.65
CA ARG A 279 -13.17 7.99 -5.28
C ARG A 279 -12.33 8.75 -4.24
N ALA A 280 -11.00 8.73 -4.39
CA ALA A 280 -10.11 9.51 -3.54
C ALA A 280 -10.36 11.01 -3.70
N LEU A 281 -10.48 11.49 -4.95
CA LEU A 281 -10.81 12.89 -5.24
C LEU A 281 -12.17 13.29 -4.66
N ALA A 282 -13.19 12.46 -4.82
CA ALA A 282 -14.52 12.75 -4.29
C ALA A 282 -14.50 12.91 -2.76
N LEU A 283 -13.81 12.00 -2.03
CA LEU A 283 -13.70 12.12 -0.58
C LEU A 283 -12.96 13.41 -0.18
N ASN A 284 -11.85 13.76 -0.85
CA ASN A 284 -11.11 14.99 -0.58
C ASN A 284 -11.96 16.25 -0.81
N ARG A 285 -12.77 16.29 -1.87
CA ARG A 285 -13.63 17.42 -2.18
C ARG A 285 -14.72 17.63 -1.13
N PHE A 286 -15.28 16.55 -0.57
CA PHE A 286 -16.30 16.62 0.48
C PHE A 286 -15.74 16.54 1.90
N ALA A 287 -14.42 16.51 2.08
CA ALA A 287 -13.80 16.39 3.39
C ALA A 287 -14.15 17.58 4.32
N LYS A 288 -14.33 17.29 5.62
CA LYS A 288 -14.58 18.32 6.66
C LYS A 288 -13.40 19.26 6.86
N SER A 289 -12.20 18.78 6.61
CA SER A 289 -10.94 19.50 6.65
C SER A 289 -9.97 18.86 5.65
N PRO A 290 -8.93 19.58 5.18
CA PRO A 290 -7.91 18.98 4.33
C PRO A 290 -7.34 17.71 4.94
N MET A 291 -7.20 16.65 4.16
CA MET A 291 -6.76 15.35 4.64
C MET A 291 -6.06 14.54 3.55
N LEU A 292 -5.21 13.61 3.96
CA LEU A 292 -4.60 12.64 3.05
C LEU A 292 -5.59 11.49 2.80
N VAL A 293 -5.78 11.12 1.55
CA VAL A 293 -6.64 9.98 1.17
C VAL A 293 -5.83 8.95 0.39
N GLY A 294 -5.62 7.80 1.01
CA GLY A 294 -4.90 6.70 0.42
C GLY A 294 -5.77 5.54 -0.03
N GLY A 295 -5.24 4.76 -0.96
CA GLY A 295 -5.81 3.50 -1.41
C GLY A 295 -5.27 2.31 -0.64
N GLN A 296 -6.10 1.27 -0.49
CA GLN A 296 -5.70 -0.02 0.05
C GLN A 296 -4.87 -0.80 -0.98
N MET A 297 -4.13 -1.81 -0.53
CA MET A 297 -3.27 -2.61 -1.39
C MET A 297 -3.84 -4.02 -1.56
N LEU A 298 -4.27 -4.35 -2.77
CA LEU A 298 -4.58 -5.72 -3.21
C LEU A 298 -3.29 -6.42 -3.68
N ASN A 299 -3.25 -7.74 -3.56
CA ASN A 299 -2.12 -8.56 -3.98
C ASN A 299 -2.14 -8.75 -5.51
N LEU A 300 -1.04 -8.42 -6.19
CA LEU A 300 -0.94 -8.57 -7.65
C LEU A 300 -0.90 -10.03 -8.11
N GLN A 301 -0.38 -10.94 -7.27
CA GLN A 301 -0.25 -12.35 -7.60
C GLN A 301 -1.50 -13.15 -7.22
N GLU A 302 -2.20 -12.75 -6.16
CA GLU A 302 -3.48 -13.29 -5.72
C GLU A 302 -4.53 -12.17 -5.73
N PRO A 303 -5.05 -11.77 -6.90
CA PRO A 303 -5.68 -10.48 -7.09
C PRO A 303 -7.05 -10.30 -6.42
N SER A 304 -7.64 -11.37 -5.87
CA SER A 304 -8.81 -11.30 -4.97
C SER A 304 -8.46 -11.02 -3.51
N HIS A 305 -7.14 -10.98 -3.17
CA HIS A 305 -6.68 -10.79 -1.81
C HIS A 305 -6.39 -9.32 -1.50
N LEU A 306 -6.99 -8.82 -0.44
CA LEU A 306 -6.65 -7.51 0.14
C LEU A 306 -5.47 -7.70 1.09
N HIS A 307 -4.27 -7.31 0.65
CA HIS A 307 -3.04 -7.54 1.40
C HIS A 307 -2.93 -6.63 2.63
N ILE A 308 -3.27 -5.35 2.49
CA ILE A 308 -3.22 -4.35 3.59
C ILE A 308 -4.52 -3.54 3.63
N MET A 309 -5.15 -3.52 4.80
CA MET A 309 -6.34 -2.71 5.08
C MET A 309 -6.00 -1.30 5.59
N GLY A 310 -4.90 -1.14 6.32
CA GLY A 310 -4.44 0.12 6.89
C GLY A 310 -3.28 -0.10 7.87
N GLU A 311 -2.49 0.94 8.10
CA GLU A 311 -1.24 0.86 8.86
C GLU A 311 -1.15 1.94 9.94
N VAL A 312 -0.46 1.60 11.03
CA VAL A 312 -0.15 2.47 12.15
C VAL A 312 1.29 2.29 12.61
N VAL A 313 1.80 3.23 13.37
CA VAL A 313 3.09 3.09 14.08
C VAL A 313 2.83 2.71 15.53
N ASP A 314 3.23 1.50 15.91
CA ASP A 314 3.20 1.05 17.30
C ASP A 314 4.12 1.92 18.15
N ARG A 315 3.58 2.58 19.17
CA ARG A 315 4.30 3.54 20.02
C ARG A 315 5.15 2.88 21.11
N ASP A 316 5.00 1.57 21.37
CA ASP A 316 5.78 0.88 22.41
C ASP A 316 7.24 0.67 21.96
N ASN A 317 7.43 0.35 20.69
CA ASN A 317 8.76 0.08 20.14
C ASN A 317 9.03 0.89 18.87
N PHE A 318 8.14 1.77 18.47
CA PHE A 318 8.17 2.63 17.29
C PHE A 318 8.40 1.84 15.99
N MET A 319 7.45 0.96 15.66
CA MET A 319 7.48 0.12 14.48
C MET A 319 6.15 0.20 13.74
N TRP A 320 6.19 0.32 12.41
CA TRP A 320 4.98 0.23 11.61
C TRP A 320 4.37 -1.18 11.70
N THR A 321 3.07 -1.25 11.71
CA THR A 321 2.28 -2.49 11.81
C THR A 321 0.90 -2.27 11.21
N SER A 322 0.18 -3.35 10.97
CA SER A 322 -1.25 -3.27 10.61
C SER A 322 -2.03 -2.54 11.69
N ALA A 323 -3.03 -1.78 11.26
CA ALA A 323 -3.97 -1.15 12.16
C ALA A 323 -4.70 -2.20 13.03
N PRO A 324 -5.12 -1.87 14.25
CA PRO A 324 -5.89 -2.78 15.09
C PRO A 324 -7.17 -3.28 14.39
N TYR A 325 -7.54 -4.53 14.65
CA TYR A 325 -8.73 -5.17 14.07
C TYR A 325 -8.69 -5.36 12.55
N THR A 326 -7.51 -5.43 11.97
CA THR A 326 -7.30 -5.80 10.57
C THR A 326 -6.64 -7.16 10.47
N GLU A 327 -6.72 -7.78 9.30
CA GLU A 327 -5.93 -8.97 8.98
C GLU A 327 -5.09 -8.70 7.73
N TYR A 328 -3.98 -9.39 7.60
CA TYR A 328 -3.23 -9.44 6.35
C TYR A 328 -3.87 -10.43 5.40
N ASP A 329 -3.86 -10.09 4.12
CA ASP A 329 -4.14 -11.00 3.04
C ASP A 329 -5.56 -11.60 3.10
N HIS A 330 -6.56 -10.72 3.21
CA HIS A 330 -7.96 -11.11 3.24
C HIS A 330 -8.45 -11.56 1.86
N ASP A 331 -8.87 -12.81 1.73
CA ASP A 331 -9.36 -13.43 0.49
C ASP A 331 -10.85 -13.19 0.28
N PHE A 332 -11.22 -12.24 -0.58
CA PHE A 332 -12.62 -11.93 -0.92
C PHE A 332 -13.30 -13.05 -1.71
N ALA A 333 -12.56 -13.88 -2.44
CA ALA A 333 -13.15 -15.02 -3.14
C ALA A 333 -13.70 -16.07 -2.16
N LYS A 334 -13.11 -16.15 -0.97
CA LYS A 334 -13.46 -17.11 0.08
C LYS A 334 -14.28 -16.49 1.21
N TYR A 335 -14.03 -15.23 1.53
CA TYR A 335 -14.64 -14.49 2.63
C TYR A 335 -15.23 -13.17 2.11
N PRO A 336 -16.35 -13.23 1.34
CA PRO A 336 -16.95 -12.04 0.77
C PRO A 336 -17.49 -11.09 1.85
N LEU A 337 -17.67 -9.82 1.49
CA LEU A 337 -18.04 -8.74 2.41
C LEU A 337 -19.30 -9.06 3.23
N HIS A 338 -20.33 -9.63 2.59
CA HIS A 338 -21.62 -9.91 3.23
C HIS A 338 -21.67 -11.23 4.01
N ALA A 339 -20.60 -12.04 3.99
CA ALA A 339 -20.61 -13.35 4.64
C ALA A 339 -20.59 -13.23 6.17
N ASN A 340 -21.41 -14.05 6.82
CA ASN A 340 -21.49 -14.09 8.28
C ASN A 340 -20.37 -14.98 8.87
N ASN A 341 -19.14 -14.50 8.85
CA ASN A 341 -17.99 -15.15 9.47
C ASN A 341 -17.05 -14.12 10.12
N GLU A 342 -16.18 -14.57 11.01
CA GLU A 342 -15.29 -13.69 11.79
C GLU A 342 -14.35 -12.82 10.92
N ARG A 343 -13.85 -13.35 9.79
CA ARG A 343 -12.96 -12.60 8.88
C ARG A 343 -13.70 -11.49 8.15
N SER A 344 -14.86 -11.81 7.55
CA SER A 344 -15.67 -10.80 6.87
C SER A 344 -16.16 -9.71 7.84
N GLN A 345 -16.44 -10.06 9.11
CA GLN A 345 -16.85 -9.08 10.13
C GLN A 345 -15.79 -7.99 10.38
N LEU A 346 -14.50 -8.29 10.25
CA LEU A 346 -13.44 -7.29 10.41
C LEU A 346 -13.55 -6.16 9.38
N LEU A 347 -14.02 -6.45 8.15
CA LEU A 347 -14.17 -5.47 7.07
C LEU A 347 -15.22 -4.38 7.38
N HIS A 348 -16.14 -4.64 8.33
CA HIS A 348 -17.23 -3.70 8.63
C HIS A 348 -16.86 -2.63 9.64
N ARG A 349 -15.71 -2.73 10.31
CA ARG A 349 -15.20 -1.67 11.19
C ARG A 349 -14.55 -0.56 10.36
N ARG A 350 -14.70 0.68 10.80
CA ARG A 350 -13.84 1.75 10.30
C ARG A 350 -12.44 1.57 10.92
N ILE A 351 -11.43 1.65 10.08
CA ILE A 351 -10.03 1.56 10.48
C ILE A 351 -9.42 2.95 10.43
N ASP A 352 -8.93 3.41 11.57
CA ASP A 352 -8.18 4.66 11.67
C ASP A 352 -6.68 4.33 11.53
N VAL A 353 -5.96 5.12 10.74
CA VAL A 353 -4.56 4.90 10.37
C VAL A 353 -3.69 6.08 10.77
N ASP A 354 -2.37 5.87 10.91
CA ASP A 354 -1.41 6.95 11.09
C ASP A 354 -0.92 7.51 9.74
N TYR A 355 -0.86 6.67 8.70
CA TYR A 355 -0.38 7.02 7.37
C TYR A 355 -0.94 6.09 6.30
N ASN A 356 -0.71 6.40 5.04
CA ASN A 356 -0.95 5.51 3.91
C ASN A 356 0.31 5.41 3.06
N GLY A 357 0.61 4.19 2.58
CA GLY A 357 1.71 3.98 1.64
C GLY A 357 1.52 4.77 0.35
N TRP A 358 2.63 5.21 -0.26
CA TRP A 358 2.58 6.05 -1.46
C TRP A 358 2.37 5.27 -2.76
N TRP A 359 2.09 3.97 -2.68
CA TRP A 359 1.57 3.23 -3.83
C TRP A 359 0.30 3.87 -4.42
N MET A 360 -0.49 4.56 -3.60
CA MET A 360 -1.56 5.47 -3.99
C MET A 360 -1.93 6.36 -2.80
N CYS A 361 -1.55 7.63 -2.83
CA CYS A 361 -1.89 8.60 -1.77
C CYS A 361 -2.16 9.98 -2.37
N MET A 362 -3.37 10.49 -2.18
CA MET A 362 -3.77 11.82 -2.61
C MET A 362 -3.55 12.84 -1.49
N ILE A 363 -2.82 13.89 -1.78
CA ILE A 363 -2.40 14.94 -0.85
C ILE A 363 -2.97 16.28 -1.36
N PRO A 364 -3.79 16.99 -0.58
CA PRO A 364 -4.23 18.34 -0.97
C PRO A 364 -3.04 19.30 -1.12
N ARG A 365 -3.09 20.17 -2.13
CA ARG A 365 -2.06 21.20 -2.37
C ARG A 365 -1.76 22.01 -1.11
N GLN A 366 -2.78 22.47 -0.41
CA GLN A 366 -2.62 23.20 0.84
C GLN A 366 -1.76 22.43 1.85
N VAL A 367 -2.00 21.13 2.02
CA VAL A 367 -1.24 20.29 2.95
C VAL A 367 0.22 20.19 2.49
N ALA A 368 0.45 20.00 1.19
CA ALA A 368 1.80 19.93 0.63
C ALA A 368 2.58 21.25 0.79
N GLU A 369 1.91 22.41 0.64
CA GLU A 369 2.51 23.73 0.84
C GLU A 369 2.88 23.99 2.30
N GLU A 370 2.04 23.57 3.25
CA GLU A 370 2.25 23.81 4.69
C GLU A 370 3.26 22.81 5.30
N LEU A 371 3.21 21.53 4.92
CA LEU A 371 4.13 20.52 5.46
C LEU A 371 5.50 20.55 4.77
N GLY A 372 5.58 21.04 3.53
CA GLY A 372 6.77 20.98 2.71
C GLY A 372 7.02 19.60 2.11
N GLN A 373 8.25 19.38 1.66
CA GLN A 373 8.69 18.21 0.91
C GLN A 373 8.78 16.94 1.78
N PRO A 374 8.69 15.74 1.20
CA PRO A 374 9.16 14.50 1.81
C PRO A 374 10.57 14.63 2.38
N LEU A 375 10.91 13.88 3.43
CA LEU A 375 12.27 13.89 3.97
C LEU A 375 13.23 13.05 3.11
N PRO A 376 14.57 13.31 3.17
CA PRO A 376 15.57 12.63 2.34
C PRO A 376 15.88 11.21 2.85
N LEU A 377 14.85 10.37 2.94
CA LEU A 377 14.95 9.03 3.53
C LEU A 377 15.34 7.95 2.50
N PHE A 378 15.35 8.25 1.23
CA PHE A 378 15.59 7.37 0.11
C PHE A 378 14.44 6.36 -0.11
N ILE A 379 14.18 5.46 0.82
CA ILE A 379 13.10 4.46 0.78
C ILE A 379 12.74 4.01 2.20
N LYS A 380 11.50 3.60 2.42
CA LYS A 380 10.95 3.17 3.71
C LYS A 380 10.84 4.31 4.72
N TRP A 381 9.71 4.40 5.38
CA TRP A 381 9.38 5.37 6.40
C TRP A 381 9.09 6.80 5.90
N ASP A 382 9.27 7.09 4.64
CA ASP A 382 8.97 8.38 4.03
C ASP A 382 7.47 8.70 4.05
N ASP A 383 6.65 7.74 3.67
CA ASP A 383 5.19 7.76 3.77
C ASP A 383 4.69 7.86 5.22
N ALA A 384 5.25 7.03 6.11
CA ALA A 384 4.91 7.05 7.53
C ALA A 384 5.32 8.38 8.19
N GLU A 385 6.49 8.90 7.90
CA GLU A 385 6.94 10.21 8.40
C GLU A 385 5.97 11.32 7.98
N TYR A 386 5.61 11.34 6.69
CA TYR A 386 4.74 12.38 6.16
C TYR A 386 3.34 12.32 6.77
N GLY A 387 2.77 11.12 6.96
CA GLY A 387 1.49 10.92 7.63
C GLY A 387 1.50 11.36 9.10
N LEU A 388 2.57 11.04 9.84
CA LEU A 388 2.74 11.47 11.23
C LEU A 388 2.87 12.99 11.34
N ARG A 389 3.67 13.61 10.47
CA ARG A 389 3.83 15.06 10.39
C ARG A 389 2.51 15.75 10.03
N ALA A 390 1.74 15.18 9.10
CA ALA A 390 0.41 15.67 8.74
C ALA A 390 -0.53 15.64 9.95
N ALA A 391 -0.59 14.52 10.67
CA ALA A 391 -1.44 14.37 11.85
C ALA A 391 -1.07 15.37 12.97
N GLU A 392 0.21 15.66 13.19
CA GLU A 392 0.69 16.66 14.15
C GLU A 392 0.24 18.10 13.80
N GLN A 393 0.01 18.39 12.52
CA GLN A 393 -0.52 19.66 12.04
C GLN A 393 -2.05 19.67 11.90
N GLY A 394 -2.72 18.59 12.32
CA GLY A 394 -4.18 18.48 12.27
C GLY A 394 -4.75 17.97 10.95
N TYR A 395 -3.92 17.45 10.05
CA TYR A 395 -4.32 16.83 8.79
C TYR A 395 -4.40 15.31 8.94
N PRO A 396 -5.60 14.72 9.06
CA PRO A 396 -5.73 13.27 9.20
C PRO A 396 -5.44 12.54 7.89
N THR A 397 -5.13 11.24 8.02
CA THR A 397 -5.03 10.31 6.90
C THR A 397 -6.19 9.30 6.95
N ALA A 398 -6.79 8.99 5.81
CA ALA A 398 -7.71 7.87 5.67
C ALA A 398 -7.23 6.92 4.58
N THR A 399 -7.14 5.63 4.90
CA THR A 399 -6.99 4.57 3.91
C THR A 399 -8.38 4.08 3.54
N MET A 400 -8.83 4.43 2.33
CA MET A 400 -10.23 4.33 1.91
C MET A 400 -10.55 2.95 1.33
N PRO A 401 -11.47 2.16 1.92
CA PRO A 401 -11.93 0.92 1.30
C PRO A 401 -12.67 1.17 -0.01
N GLY A 402 -12.56 0.22 -0.95
CA GLY A 402 -13.09 0.39 -2.31
C GLY A 402 -12.26 1.33 -3.18
N THR A 403 -11.18 1.89 -2.63
CA THR A 403 -10.12 2.63 -3.34
C THR A 403 -8.85 1.81 -3.22
N ALA A 404 -8.36 1.25 -4.31
CA ALA A 404 -7.24 0.31 -4.25
C ALA A 404 -6.42 0.26 -5.54
N ILE A 405 -5.23 -0.26 -5.36
CA ILE A 405 -4.33 -0.72 -6.42
C ILE A 405 -3.94 -2.17 -6.16
N TRP A 406 -3.41 -2.86 -7.17
CA TRP A 406 -2.72 -4.13 -6.99
C TRP A 406 -1.22 -3.90 -7.04
N HIS A 407 -0.52 -4.44 -6.06
CA HIS A 407 0.94 -4.36 -5.95
C HIS A 407 1.49 -5.71 -5.48
N MET A 408 2.79 -5.95 -5.69
CA MET A 408 3.45 -7.17 -5.20
C MET A 408 3.44 -7.22 -3.66
N ALA A 409 2.96 -8.33 -3.11
CA ALA A 409 2.91 -8.54 -1.66
C ALA A 409 4.33 -8.54 -1.04
N TRP A 410 4.43 -8.09 0.21
CA TRP A 410 5.73 -8.02 0.91
C TRP A 410 6.26 -9.38 1.34
N SER A 411 5.42 -10.42 1.37
CA SER A 411 5.83 -11.81 1.63
C SER A 411 6.90 -12.32 0.68
N ASP A 412 6.95 -11.77 -0.53
CA ASP A 412 7.85 -12.18 -1.61
C ASP A 412 9.12 -11.32 -1.69
N LYS A 413 9.38 -10.52 -0.66
CA LYS A 413 10.55 -9.63 -0.57
C LYS A 413 11.44 -10.00 0.61
N ASP A 414 12.75 -9.92 0.43
CA ASP A 414 13.77 -10.10 1.47
C ASP A 414 14.14 -8.78 2.19
N ASP A 415 13.25 -7.80 2.22
CA ASP A 415 13.48 -6.41 2.69
C ASP A 415 14.11 -6.34 4.09
N ALA A 416 13.80 -7.31 4.95
CA ALA A 416 14.33 -7.37 6.32
C ALA A 416 15.81 -7.78 6.42
N ILE A 417 16.37 -8.37 5.37
CA ILE A 417 17.73 -8.95 5.37
C ILE A 417 18.60 -8.44 4.22
N ASP A 418 17.99 -7.79 3.22
CA ASP A 418 18.71 -7.24 2.07
C ASP A 418 19.25 -5.81 2.32
N TRP A 419 19.53 -5.07 1.27
CA TRP A 419 20.04 -3.70 1.36
C TRP A 419 19.04 -2.73 2.02
N GLN A 420 17.74 -3.01 1.96
CA GLN A 420 16.69 -2.18 2.54
C GLN A 420 16.73 -2.18 4.08
N ALA A 421 17.29 -3.23 4.71
CA ALA A 421 17.47 -3.31 6.16
C ALA A 421 18.28 -2.13 6.75
N TYR A 422 19.20 -1.56 5.95
CA TYR A 422 19.91 -0.33 6.32
C TYR A 422 18.95 0.87 6.40
N PHE A 423 18.20 1.13 5.34
CA PHE A 423 17.26 2.25 5.27
C PHE A 423 16.15 2.09 6.32
N HIS A 424 15.62 0.88 6.46
CA HIS A 424 14.58 0.59 7.44
C HIS A 424 15.01 0.97 8.87
N LEU A 425 16.20 0.60 9.31
CA LEU A 425 16.66 0.95 10.66
C LEU A 425 17.02 2.44 10.76
N ARG A 426 17.78 2.99 9.80
CA ARG A 426 18.20 4.41 9.82
C ARG A 426 16.98 5.33 9.88
N ASN A 427 16.03 5.09 9.00
CA ASN A 427 14.85 5.94 8.87
C ASN A 427 13.91 5.79 10.05
N ARG A 428 13.71 4.56 10.57
CA ARG A 428 12.98 4.34 11.82
C ARG A 428 13.55 5.18 12.97
N LEU A 429 14.88 5.31 13.07
CA LEU A 429 15.52 6.15 14.08
C LEU A 429 15.29 7.64 13.84
N VAL A 430 15.33 8.08 12.57
CA VAL A 430 15.05 9.48 12.19
C VAL A 430 13.60 9.83 12.53
N VAL A 431 12.65 9.01 12.09
CA VAL A 431 11.21 9.26 12.29
C VAL A 431 10.84 9.17 13.78
N ALA A 432 11.44 8.23 14.52
CA ALA A 432 11.29 8.18 15.97
C ALA A 432 11.85 9.43 16.67
N ALA A 433 12.98 9.96 16.21
CA ALA A 433 13.53 11.19 16.78
C ALA A 433 12.63 12.41 16.50
N LEU A 434 11.93 12.44 15.38
CA LEU A 434 11.01 13.52 15.01
C LEU A 434 9.68 13.44 15.77
N HIS A 435 9.02 12.28 15.76
CA HIS A 435 7.59 12.13 16.06
C HIS A 435 7.30 11.30 17.31
N TRP A 436 8.31 10.89 18.08
CA TRP A 436 8.10 10.04 19.26
C TRP A 436 8.72 10.63 20.51
N ASP A 437 7.93 10.73 21.59
CA ASP A 437 8.39 11.18 22.92
C ASP A 437 8.62 10.01 23.88
N GLY A 438 8.44 8.77 23.41
CA GLY A 438 8.62 7.57 24.23
C GLY A 438 10.08 7.27 24.57
N ASP A 439 10.26 6.30 25.48
CA ASP A 439 11.58 5.81 25.89
C ASP A 439 12.23 4.97 24.79
N ILE A 440 13.41 5.37 24.36
CA ILE A 440 14.23 4.64 23.36
C ILE A 440 14.53 3.19 23.75
N GLY A 441 14.41 2.82 25.02
CA GLY A 441 14.72 1.48 25.51
C GLY A 441 13.90 0.38 24.86
N GLY A 442 12.64 0.64 24.47
CA GLY A 442 11.80 -0.30 23.70
C GLY A 442 12.38 -0.60 22.34
N LEU A 443 12.72 0.44 21.58
CA LEU A 443 13.33 0.35 20.25
C LEU A 443 14.71 -0.34 20.31
N VAL A 444 15.58 0.05 21.25
CA VAL A 444 16.91 -0.57 21.43
C VAL A 444 16.79 -2.06 21.74
N ARG A 445 15.87 -2.45 22.66
CA ARG A 445 15.62 -3.87 22.96
C ARG A 445 15.11 -4.64 21.73
N SER A 446 14.18 -4.05 20.99
CA SER A 446 13.65 -4.63 19.76
C SER A 446 14.78 -4.86 18.74
N HIS A 447 15.62 -3.85 18.51
CA HIS A 447 16.75 -3.96 17.59
C HIS A 447 17.82 -4.94 18.10
N PHE A 448 18.10 -5.00 19.39
CA PHE A 448 19.03 -5.99 19.95
C PHE A 448 18.55 -7.43 19.70
N LYS A 449 17.26 -7.71 19.90
CA LYS A 449 16.67 -9.01 19.57
C LYS A 449 16.81 -9.33 18.07
N ALA A 450 16.58 -8.34 17.20
CA ALA A 450 16.78 -8.49 15.76
C ALA A 450 18.26 -8.79 15.42
N THR A 451 19.21 -8.07 16.00
CA THR A 451 20.66 -8.35 15.86
C THR A 451 21.01 -9.80 16.23
N LEU A 452 20.52 -10.29 17.37
CA LEU A 452 20.76 -11.68 17.80
C LEU A 452 20.13 -12.67 16.83
N LYS A 453 18.92 -12.40 16.33
CA LYS A 453 18.24 -13.22 15.33
C LYS A 453 19.07 -13.29 14.04
N HIS A 454 19.52 -12.16 13.50
CA HIS A 454 20.33 -12.12 12.29
C HIS A 454 21.65 -12.87 12.46
N LEU A 455 22.36 -12.70 13.57
CA LEU A 455 23.59 -13.44 13.86
C LEU A 455 23.33 -14.96 13.95
N ALA A 456 22.22 -15.38 14.57
CA ALA A 456 21.82 -16.77 14.67
C ALA A 456 21.37 -17.38 13.33
N CYS A 457 20.88 -16.55 12.41
CA CYS A 457 20.54 -16.91 11.03
C CYS A 457 21.72 -16.79 10.06
N LEU A 458 22.93 -16.46 10.56
CA LEU A 458 24.16 -16.28 9.75
C LEU A 458 24.04 -15.15 8.71
N GLU A 459 23.27 -14.10 9.04
CA GLU A 459 23.00 -12.90 8.22
C GLU A 459 23.92 -11.76 8.65
N TYR A 460 25.24 -11.94 8.46
CA TYR A 460 26.25 -11.00 8.96
C TYR A 460 26.25 -9.69 8.20
N SER A 461 26.01 -9.74 6.89
CA SER A 461 25.90 -8.53 6.05
C SER A 461 24.82 -7.59 6.55
N THR A 462 23.67 -8.13 6.98
CA THR A 462 22.54 -7.37 7.52
C THR A 462 22.94 -6.66 8.81
N VAL A 463 23.63 -7.34 9.74
CA VAL A 463 24.11 -6.70 10.99
C VAL A 463 25.12 -5.58 10.72
N GLU A 464 26.01 -5.76 9.73
CA GLU A 464 26.99 -4.72 9.37
C GLU A 464 26.32 -3.47 8.84
N ILE A 465 25.38 -3.60 7.88
CA ILE A 465 24.67 -2.43 7.34
C ILE A 465 23.74 -1.78 8.37
N GLN A 466 23.16 -2.54 9.32
CA GLN A 466 22.43 -1.98 10.44
C GLN A 466 23.34 -1.22 11.43
N ASN A 467 24.57 -1.68 11.64
CA ASN A 467 25.58 -0.94 12.39
C ASN A 467 25.91 0.40 11.73
N LYS A 468 26.07 0.42 10.39
CA LYS A 468 26.26 1.65 9.63
C LYS A 468 25.04 2.57 9.73
N ALA A 469 23.81 2.02 9.66
CA ALA A 469 22.58 2.80 9.80
C ALA A 469 22.52 3.60 11.11
N MET A 470 22.96 2.98 12.23
CA MET A 470 23.07 3.68 13.53
C MET A 470 24.13 4.77 13.53
N ASP A 471 25.28 4.53 12.89
CA ASP A 471 26.36 5.54 12.78
C ASP A 471 25.89 6.73 11.94
N ASP A 472 25.21 6.51 10.80
CA ASP A 472 24.73 7.57 9.93
C ASP A 472 23.61 8.40 10.61
N PHE A 473 22.67 7.77 11.32
CA PHE A 473 21.71 8.50 12.14
C PHE A 473 22.40 9.41 13.18
N LEU A 474 23.41 8.88 13.88
CA LEU A 474 24.16 9.62 14.90
C LEU A 474 25.09 10.72 14.33
N ALA A 475 25.34 10.73 13.03
CA ALA A 475 26.06 11.80 12.34
C ALA A 475 25.19 13.06 12.14
N GLY A 476 23.86 12.90 12.19
CA GLY A 476 22.91 14.03 12.22
C GLY A 476 22.18 14.29 10.90
N PRO A 477 21.24 15.26 10.90
CA PRO A 477 20.31 15.48 9.79
C PRO A 477 20.99 15.94 8.49
N GLU A 478 21.99 16.81 8.55
CA GLU A 478 22.74 17.25 7.36
C GLU A 478 23.47 16.08 6.68
N HIS A 479 23.98 15.13 7.47
CA HIS A 479 24.63 13.94 6.94
C HIS A 479 23.63 13.07 6.15
N ILE A 480 22.40 12.88 6.67
CA ILE A 480 21.37 12.09 5.98
C ILE A 480 21.08 12.66 4.58
N PHE A 481 21.00 13.97 4.46
CA PHE A 481 20.79 14.64 3.18
C PHE A 481 22.01 14.47 2.25
N SER A 482 23.21 14.65 2.79
CA SER A 482 24.47 14.58 2.00
C SER A 482 24.76 13.19 1.42
N ILE A 483 24.26 12.13 2.05
CA ILE A 483 24.44 10.74 1.57
C ILE A 483 23.26 10.20 0.76
N LEU A 484 22.27 11.02 0.42
CA LEU A 484 21.04 10.57 -0.24
C LEU A 484 21.32 9.74 -1.50
N GLU A 485 22.23 10.18 -2.35
CA GLU A 485 22.63 9.48 -3.58
C GLU A 485 23.65 8.35 -3.31
N SER A 486 24.57 8.55 -2.36
CA SER A 486 25.72 7.65 -2.17
C SER A 486 25.45 6.48 -1.20
N ALA A 487 24.40 6.54 -0.38
CA ALA A 487 24.15 5.53 0.65
C ALA A 487 23.89 4.14 0.06
N LEU A 488 23.11 4.01 -1.00
CA LEU A 488 22.79 2.71 -1.62
C LEU A 488 24.02 2.05 -2.24
N PRO A 489 24.84 2.73 -3.08
CA PRO A 489 26.11 2.18 -3.55
C PRO A 489 27.04 1.70 -2.42
N GLU A 490 27.16 2.47 -1.34
CA GLU A 490 27.97 2.11 -0.19
C GLU A 490 27.43 0.88 0.55
N VAL A 491 26.11 0.77 0.76
CA VAL A 491 25.47 -0.41 1.34
C VAL A 491 25.76 -1.65 0.49
N HIS A 492 25.65 -1.54 -0.83
CA HIS A 492 25.98 -2.65 -1.74
C HIS A 492 27.46 -3.02 -1.66
N ARG A 493 28.37 -2.06 -1.57
CA ARG A 493 29.82 -2.28 -1.42
C ARG A 493 30.13 -3.05 -0.12
N ILE A 494 29.46 -2.68 0.99
CA ILE A 494 29.60 -3.39 2.27
C ILE A 494 29.09 -4.82 2.14
N ARG A 495 27.87 -5.01 1.61
CA ARG A 495 27.24 -6.33 1.49
C ARG A 495 28.05 -7.30 0.63
N LYS A 496 28.64 -6.85 -0.47
CA LYS A 496 29.49 -7.67 -1.36
C LYS A 496 30.67 -8.35 -0.66
N GLN A 497 31.07 -7.90 0.54
CA GLN A 497 32.15 -8.48 1.34
C GLN A 497 31.71 -9.72 2.13
N TYR A 498 30.40 -10.06 2.08
CA TYR A 498 29.80 -11.12 2.88
C TYR A 498 29.17 -12.20 1.99
N PRO A 499 29.48 -13.50 2.25
CA PRO A 499 28.89 -14.59 1.48
C PRO A 499 27.36 -14.66 1.56
N ASP A 500 26.78 -14.27 2.69
CA ASP A 500 25.34 -14.23 2.93
C ASP A 500 24.59 -13.16 2.13
N ALA A 501 25.30 -12.32 1.36
CA ALA A 501 24.71 -11.35 0.44
C ALA A 501 24.99 -11.64 -1.05
N VAL A 502 25.67 -12.74 -1.34
CA VAL A 502 25.98 -13.17 -2.73
C VAL A 502 24.95 -14.22 -3.15
N VAL A 503 24.11 -13.85 -4.12
CA VAL A 503 23.11 -14.75 -4.69
C VAL A 503 23.76 -15.58 -5.80
N MET A 504 23.64 -16.89 -5.71
CA MET A 504 24.01 -17.86 -6.75
C MET A 504 22.75 -18.28 -7.51
N PRO A 505 22.79 -18.46 -8.83
CA PRO A 505 21.60 -18.80 -9.63
C PRO A 505 20.95 -20.12 -9.24
N ALA A 506 21.73 -21.11 -8.78
CA ALA A 506 21.20 -22.40 -8.41
C ALA A 506 22.01 -23.07 -7.27
N ALA A 507 21.34 -23.83 -6.41
CA ALA A 507 21.98 -24.65 -5.39
C ALA A 507 22.84 -25.78 -5.99
N SER A 508 22.58 -26.19 -7.24
CA SER A 508 23.35 -27.22 -7.96
C SER A 508 24.79 -26.80 -8.31
N GLU A 509 25.13 -25.51 -8.16
CA GLU A 509 26.51 -25.03 -8.27
C GLU A 509 27.38 -25.47 -7.08
N LEU A 510 26.76 -25.97 -6.01
CA LEU A 510 27.40 -26.47 -4.81
C LEU A 510 27.25 -27.97 -4.69
N PRO A 511 28.15 -28.65 -3.94
CA PRO A 511 27.95 -30.06 -3.60
C PRO A 511 26.59 -30.30 -2.92
N PRO A 512 25.98 -31.48 -3.10
CA PRO A 512 24.71 -31.79 -2.43
C PRO A 512 24.84 -31.64 -0.92
N PRO A 513 23.80 -31.17 -0.23
CA PRO A 513 23.82 -30.98 1.22
C PRO A 513 24.10 -32.31 1.93
N SER A 514 24.81 -32.23 3.06
CA SER A 514 25.20 -33.45 3.83
C SER A 514 24.03 -34.02 4.64
N GLU A 515 23.03 -33.21 4.94
CA GLU A 515 21.84 -33.59 5.71
C GLU A 515 20.55 -33.25 4.94
N LYS A 516 19.46 -33.91 5.28
CA LYS A 516 18.13 -33.60 4.76
C LYS A 516 17.39 -32.69 5.72
N LEU A 517 16.72 -31.69 5.18
CA LEU A 517 15.85 -30.79 5.96
C LEU A 517 14.72 -31.62 6.60
N GLN A 518 14.63 -31.58 7.92
CA GLN A 518 13.54 -32.19 8.67
C GLN A 518 12.52 -31.09 9.03
N LYS A 519 11.24 -31.47 9.09
CA LYS A 519 10.20 -30.55 9.58
C LYS A 519 10.47 -30.25 11.06
N ILE A 520 10.63 -28.98 11.38
CA ILE A 520 10.77 -28.50 12.75
C ILE A 520 9.70 -27.44 12.96
N ASP A 521 8.77 -27.73 13.85
CA ASP A 521 7.74 -26.76 14.21
C ASP A 521 8.33 -25.61 15.05
N PRO A 522 7.84 -24.39 14.91
CA PRO A 522 8.28 -23.26 15.72
C PRO A 522 8.12 -23.54 17.22
N PRO A 523 9.13 -23.28 18.06
CA PRO A 523 9.02 -23.49 19.50
C PRO A 523 8.04 -22.47 20.09
N VAL A 524 6.93 -22.95 20.66
CA VAL A 524 5.90 -22.13 21.30
C VAL A 524 6.10 -22.06 22.81
N ALA A 525 6.43 -23.21 23.43
CA ALA A 525 6.59 -23.28 24.89
C ALA A 525 7.92 -22.68 25.36
N LYS A 526 7.90 -21.87 26.41
CA LYS A 526 9.10 -21.22 26.99
C LYS A 526 10.27 -22.15 27.21
N PRO A 527 10.12 -23.38 27.78
CA PRO A 527 11.25 -24.30 27.98
C PRO A 527 11.85 -24.78 26.67
N VAL A 528 11.03 -24.97 25.62
CA VAL A 528 11.52 -25.38 24.28
C VAL A 528 12.30 -24.24 23.63
N ILE A 529 11.81 -23.00 23.76
CA ILE A 529 12.54 -21.80 23.31
C ILE A 529 13.90 -21.72 24.02
N ALA A 530 13.92 -21.88 25.35
CA ALA A 530 15.16 -21.86 26.14
C ALA A 530 16.13 -22.96 25.71
N TYR A 531 15.65 -24.17 25.44
CA TYR A 531 16.46 -25.27 24.92
C TYR A 531 17.13 -24.93 23.58
N HIS A 532 16.37 -24.40 22.61
CA HIS A 532 16.92 -24.00 21.31
C HIS A 532 17.92 -22.83 21.45
N LEU A 533 17.65 -21.87 22.33
CA LEU A 533 18.59 -20.78 22.62
C LEU A 533 19.91 -21.30 23.21
N MET A 534 19.85 -22.15 24.24
CA MET A 534 21.05 -22.74 24.85
C MET A 534 21.84 -23.57 23.84
N ARG A 535 21.17 -24.40 23.04
CA ARG A 535 21.82 -25.20 21.99
C ARG A 535 22.49 -24.29 20.95
N GLY A 536 21.81 -23.23 20.50
CA GLY A 536 22.37 -22.25 19.58
C GLY A 536 23.61 -21.56 20.18
N ILE A 537 23.54 -21.10 21.44
CA ILE A 537 24.68 -20.46 22.14
C ILE A 537 25.86 -21.41 22.21
N VAL A 538 25.65 -22.66 22.68
CA VAL A 538 26.71 -23.66 22.81
C VAL A 538 27.35 -23.96 21.45
N HIS A 539 26.55 -24.07 20.38
CA HIS A 539 27.09 -24.29 19.04
C HIS A 539 27.93 -23.09 18.56
N ASN A 540 27.45 -21.88 18.76
CA ASN A 540 28.12 -20.68 18.28
C ASN A 540 29.39 -20.31 19.08
N ILE A 541 29.62 -20.85 20.28
CA ILE A 541 30.87 -20.75 21.02
C ILE A 541 31.96 -21.65 20.44
N LYS A 542 31.60 -22.80 19.84
CA LYS A 542 32.53 -23.74 19.25
C LYS A 542 33.15 -23.19 17.95
N LYS A 543 34.33 -23.70 17.55
CA LYS A 543 34.89 -23.43 16.23
C LYS A 543 33.98 -24.04 15.15
N PRO A 544 33.76 -23.35 14.00
CA PRO A 544 33.05 -23.95 12.86
C PRO A 544 33.83 -25.10 12.29
N ASP A 545 33.13 -26.10 11.75
CA ASP A 545 33.75 -27.16 10.95
C ASP A 545 34.01 -26.64 9.53
N PRO A 546 35.29 -26.58 9.08
CA PRO A 546 35.64 -26.07 7.74
C PRO A 546 34.95 -26.83 6.60
N GLN A 547 34.65 -28.12 6.77
CA GLN A 547 33.99 -28.94 5.75
C GLN A 547 32.64 -28.33 5.33
N HIS A 548 31.92 -27.70 6.26
CA HIS A 548 30.63 -27.10 6.01
C HIS A 548 30.71 -25.72 5.38
N HIS A 549 31.92 -25.21 5.14
CA HIS A 549 32.14 -24.01 4.30
C HIS A 549 32.34 -24.36 2.82
N GLU A 550 32.62 -25.64 2.50
CA GLU A 550 32.76 -26.16 1.14
C GLU A 550 31.52 -26.91 0.69
N ARG A 551 30.91 -27.66 1.63
CA ARG A 551 29.68 -28.43 1.42
C ARG A 551 28.60 -28.00 2.38
N PRO A 552 27.44 -27.50 1.91
CA PRO A 552 26.35 -27.10 2.79
C PRO A 552 25.80 -28.28 3.59
N GLN A 553 25.40 -28.03 4.84
CA GLN A 553 24.73 -29.05 5.66
C GLN A 553 23.28 -29.21 5.23
N LEU A 554 22.59 -28.11 4.96
CA LEU A 554 21.19 -28.09 4.55
C LEU A 554 20.97 -27.16 3.35
N ASN A 555 19.91 -27.44 2.60
CA ASN A 555 19.26 -26.51 1.69
C ASN A 555 17.89 -26.13 2.27
N VAL A 556 17.68 -24.83 2.54
CA VAL A 556 16.56 -24.34 3.35
C VAL A 556 15.73 -23.36 2.50
N PRO A 557 14.41 -23.58 2.34
CA PRO A 557 13.52 -22.58 1.77
C PRO A 557 13.47 -21.31 2.64
N THR A 558 13.22 -20.16 2.04
CA THR A 558 13.16 -18.86 2.74
C THR A 558 12.26 -18.89 3.98
N GLN A 559 11.05 -19.44 3.88
CA GLN A 559 10.09 -19.51 4.98
C GLN A 559 10.58 -20.33 6.18
N ASN A 560 11.55 -21.21 5.97
CA ASN A 560 12.15 -22.04 7.01
C ASN A 560 13.49 -21.46 7.54
N SER A 561 13.93 -20.31 7.04
CA SER A 561 15.12 -19.60 7.51
C SER A 561 14.88 -18.99 8.90
N ARG A 562 14.80 -19.84 9.94
CA ARG A 562 14.48 -19.45 11.30
C ARG A 562 15.66 -19.65 12.24
N TRP A 563 15.84 -18.76 13.21
CA TRP A 563 16.94 -18.77 14.17
C TRP A 563 17.08 -20.12 14.94
N PHE A 564 15.96 -20.73 15.34
CA PHE A 564 15.96 -22.01 16.08
C PHE A 564 16.38 -23.21 15.22
N LEU A 565 16.31 -23.07 13.89
CA LEU A 565 16.86 -24.04 12.94
C LEU A 565 18.32 -23.71 12.62
N LEU A 566 18.63 -22.50 12.16
CA LEU A 566 19.93 -22.14 11.58
C LEU A 566 21.04 -21.99 12.61
N SER A 567 20.74 -21.58 13.84
CA SER A 567 21.73 -21.33 14.89
C SER A 567 22.62 -22.51 15.27
N LYS A 568 22.32 -23.71 14.79
CA LYS A 568 23.04 -24.97 15.10
C LYS A 568 23.80 -25.56 13.90
N TYR A 569 23.93 -24.78 12.80
CA TYR A 569 24.63 -25.23 11.59
C TYR A 569 25.80 -24.31 11.27
N ASP A 570 26.80 -24.86 10.56
CA ASP A 570 28.03 -24.19 10.15
C ASP A 570 27.96 -23.65 8.71
N GLY A 571 27.15 -24.31 7.86
CA GLY A 571 26.97 -23.89 6.48
C GLY A 571 25.62 -24.33 5.93
N VAL A 572 24.82 -23.40 5.43
CA VAL A 572 23.49 -23.67 4.87
C VAL A 572 23.26 -22.84 3.63
N THR A 573 22.59 -23.41 2.63
CA THR A 573 22.03 -22.61 1.53
C THR A 573 20.58 -22.24 1.84
N VAL A 574 20.23 -20.99 1.55
CA VAL A 574 18.86 -20.46 1.74
C VAL A 574 18.39 -19.91 0.40
N THR A 575 17.21 -20.35 -0.04
CA THR A 575 16.57 -19.82 -1.27
C THR A 575 16.15 -18.36 -1.03
N THR A 576 16.30 -17.48 -2.05
CA THR A 576 15.78 -16.10 -2.00
C THR A 576 14.26 -16.10 -1.97
N ALA A 577 13.62 -15.05 -1.42
CA ALA A 577 12.16 -14.96 -1.32
C ALA A 577 11.48 -15.03 -2.70
N ASP A 578 12.10 -14.41 -3.72
CA ASP A 578 11.63 -14.42 -5.10
C ASP A 578 11.95 -15.74 -5.87
N GLY A 579 12.60 -16.70 -5.23
CA GLY A 579 12.94 -18.01 -5.80
C GLY A 579 14.01 -17.99 -6.89
N ARG A 580 14.65 -16.84 -7.19
CA ARG A 580 15.61 -16.71 -8.31
C ARG A 580 17.00 -17.25 -8.05
N GLY A 581 17.29 -17.65 -6.83
CA GLY A 581 18.59 -18.20 -6.48
C GLY A 581 18.71 -18.61 -5.03
N VAL A 582 19.94 -18.88 -4.62
CA VAL A 582 20.29 -19.26 -3.25
C VAL A 582 21.44 -18.41 -2.74
N VAL A 583 21.47 -18.18 -1.43
CA VAL A 583 22.62 -17.60 -0.72
C VAL A 583 23.27 -18.68 0.14
N TYR A 584 24.61 -18.72 0.16
CA TYR A 584 25.36 -19.64 1.01
C TYR A 584 25.77 -18.93 2.30
N ARG A 585 25.05 -19.19 3.38
CA ARG A 585 25.34 -18.66 4.71
C ARG A 585 26.31 -19.56 5.43
N LYS A 586 27.46 -19.01 5.81
CA LYS A 586 28.58 -19.71 6.45
C LYS A 586 28.83 -19.14 7.84
N ARG A 587 28.91 -19.98 8.85
CA ARG A 587 29.17 -19.56 10.22
C ARG A 587 30.63 -19.11 10.39
N ASP A 588 30.80 -17.87 10.81
CA ASP A 588 32.10 -17.28 11.18
C ASP A 588 32.03 -16.77 12.62
N ARG A 589 32.64 -17.53 13.53
CA ARG A 589 32.63 -17.21 14.98
C ARG A 589 33.31 -15.89 15.29
N ALA A 590 34.45 -15.60 14.65
CA ALA A 590 35.21 -14.38 14.90
C ALA A 590 34.40 -13.15 14.45
N LYS A 591 33.85 -13.22 13.26
CA LYS A 591 33.01 -12.19 12.68
C LYS A 591 31.74 -11.97 13.50
N MET A 592 31.04 -13.04 13.92
CA MET A 592 29.86 -12.95 14.77
C MET A 592 30.15 -12.22 16.09
N ILE A 593 31.26 -12.56 16.79
CA ILE A 593 31.63 -11.92 18.06
C ILE A 593 31.99 -10.43 17.81
N ALA A 594 32.72 -10.15 16.74
CA ALA A 594 33.09 -8.79 16.38
C ALA A 594 31.84 -7.92 16.10
N LEU A 595 30.92 -8.42 15.27
CA LEU A 595 29.68 -7.73 14.91
C LEU A 595 28.78 -7.51 16.12
N LEU A 596 28.61 -8.54 16.97
CA LEU A 596 27.84 -8.40 18.21
C LEU A 596 28.43 -7.32 19.13
N GLY A 597 29.74 -7.36 19.36
CA GLY A 597 30.44 -6.34 20.16
C GLY A 597 30.34 -4.93 19.58
N GLN A 598 30.40 -4.80 18.27
CA GLN A 598 30.21 -3.54 17.54
C GLN A 598 28.78 -3.03 17.71
N SER A 599 27.78 -3.89 17.47
CA SER A 599 26.36 -3.55 17.58
C SER A 599 25.99 -3.11 19.02
N VAL A 600 26.46 -3.82 20.04
CA VAL A 600 26.22 -3.45 21.44
C VAL A 600 26.81 -2.08 21.78
N ARG A 601 28.03 -1.77 21.30
CA ARG A 601 28.64 -0.45 21.52
C ARG A 601 27.82 0.67 20.87
N ARG A 602 27.34 0.46 19.62
CA ARG A 602 26.52 1.44 18.88
C ARG A 602 25.15 1.62 19.53
N GLN A 603 24.51 0.56 19.94
CA GLN A 603 23.22 0.62 20.64
C GLN A 603 23.33 1.37 21.98
N ARG A 604 24.40 1.15 22.74
CA ARG A 604 24.66 1.92 23.96
C ARG A 604 24.92 3.41 23.66
N ARG A 605 25.66 3.72 22.58
CA ARG A 605 25.88 5.10 22.13
C ARG A 605 24.56 5.73 21.69
N LEU A 606 23.74 5.01 20.92
CA LEU A 606 22.41 5.41 20.51
C LEU A 606 21.53 5.75 21.70
N ALA A 607 21.40 4.83 22.66
CA ALA A 607 20.58 5.05 23.86
C ALA A 607 21.01 6.30 24.67
N ARG A 608 22.31 6.57 24.76
CA ARG A 608 22.83 7.76 25.49
C ARG A 608 22.64 9.07 24.73
N ARG A 609 22.59 9.04 23.40
CA ARG A 609 22.56 10.25 22.57
C ARG A 609 21.20 10.54 21.96
N PHE A 610 20.23 9.63 22.10
CA PHE A 610 18.97 9.73 21.39
C PHE A 610 18.20 11.03 21.69
N ASP A 611 18.12 11.44 22.95
CA ASP A 611 17.44 12.68 23.33
C ASP A 611 18.10 13.94 22.78
N HIS A 612 19.43 13.91 22.65
CA HIS A 612 20.16 14.98 21.95
C HIS A 612 19.81 14.95 20.46
N MET A 613 19.86 13.78 19.82
CA MET A 613 19.53 13.64 18.39
C MET A 613 18.08 14.03 18.10
N ARG A 614 17.14 13.70 19.00
CA ARG A 614 15.74 14.13 18.92
C ARG A 614 15.63 15.66 18.79
N ARG A 615 16.33 16.41 19.61
CA ARG A 615 16.35 17.88 19.50
C ARG A 615 16.95 18.34 18.19
N VAL A 616 18.10 17.80 17.81
CA VAL A 616 18.81 18.19 16.58
C VAL A 616 17.98 17.90 15.33
N TYR A 617 17.30 16.74 15.26
CA TYR A 617 16.44 16.40 14.10
C TYR A 617 15.20 17.28 14.07
N ARG A 618 14.55 17.54 15.21
CA ARG A 618 13.37 18.42 15.27
C ARG A 618 13.70 19.87 14.89
N GLU A 619 14.82 20.39 15.33
CA GLU A 619 15.30 21.72 14.93
C GLU A 619 15.63 21.80 13.42
N ALA A 620 16.11 20.72 12.84
CA ALA A 620 16.45 20.65 11.41
C ALA A 620 15.25 20.37 10.49
N LEU A 621 14.12 19.88 11.00
CA LEU A 621 12.96 19.45 10.20
C LEU A 621 12.49 20.51 9.20
N PRO A 622 12.32 21.80 9.56
CA PRO A 622 11.90 22.83 8.61
C PRO A 622 12.86 23.00 7.42
N VAL A 623 14.15 22.80 7.65
CA VAL A 623 15.18 22.89 6.60
C VAL A 623 15.16 21.64 5.72
N LEU A 624 15.08 20.44 6.33
CA LEU A 624 15.06 19.16 5.60
C LEU A 624 13.85 19.04 4.68
N ALA A 625 12.70 19.54 5.11
CA ALA A 625 11.46 19.56 4.34
C ALA A 625 11.32 20.78 3.42
N SER A 626 12.29 21.70 3.41
CA SER A 626 12.17 22.93 2.61
C SER A 626 12.40 22.68 1.12
N LYS A 627 11.63 23.40 0.29
CA LYS A 627 11.81 23.44 -1.16
C LYS A 627 13.24 23.85 -1.54
N GLN A 628 13.79 24.85 -0.86
CA GLN A 628 15.14 25.39 -1.13
C GLN A 628 16.24 24.34 -0.90
N LYS A 629 16.10 23.50 0.15
CA LYS A 629 17.06 22.44 0.40
C LYS A 629 17.00 21.38 -0.70
N TRP A 630 15.80 20.99 -1.12
CA TRP A 630 15.61 20.02 -2.19
C TRP A 630 16.06 20.54 -3.56
N GLU A 631 15.94 21.84 -3.85
CA GLU A 631 16.46 22.45 -5.08
C GLU A 631 17.96 22.22 -5.27
N THR A 632 18.74 22.13 -4.20
CA THR A 632 20.18 21.85 -4.27
C THR A 632 20.53 20.47 -4.82
N VAL A 633 19.58 19.55 -4.80
CA VAL A 633 19.75 18.16 -5.29
C VAL A 633 18.95 17.92 -6.57
N LEU A 634 17.71 18.43 -6.63
CA LEU A 634 16.82 18.25 -7.78
C LEU A 634 17.23 19.10 -8.99
N LEU A 635 17.85 20.24 -8.75
CA LEU A 635 18.28 21.20 -9.77
C LEU A 635 19.78 21.47 -9.57
N PRO A 636 20.67 20.57 -10.02
CA PRO A 636 22.11 20.82 -9.92
C PRO A 636 22.46 22.15 -10.60
N PRO A 637 23.45 22.90 -10.08
CA PRO A 637 23.84 24.17 -10.65
C PRO A 637 24.07 24.00 -12.16
N GLN A 638 23.38 24.79 -12.97
CA GLN A 638 23.73 24.93 -14.38
C GLN A 638 25.20 25.33 -14.39
N GLU A 639 26.08 24.55 -15.04
CA GLU A 639 27.41 24.98 -15.34
C GLU A 639 27.31 26.36 -15.97
N VAL A 640 27.75 27.35 -15.24
CA VAL A 640 27.82 28.73 -15.75
C VAL A 640 28.79 28.69 -16.92
N ARG A 641 28.23 28.66 -18.14
CA ARG A 641 29.00 28.82 -19.38
C ARG A 641 29.49 30.26 -19.52
#